data_4707ac73b93ca587e4c0597c4c771c7a
#
_entry.id   4707ac73b93ca587e4c0597c4c771c7a
#
_cell.length_a   1.000
_cell.length_b   1.000
_cell.length_c   1.000
_cell.angle_alpha   90.00
_cell.angle_beta   90.00
_cell.angle_gamma   90.00
#
_symmetry.space_group_name_H-M   'P 1'
#
loop_
_entity.id
_entity.type
_entity.pdbx_description
1 polymer ?
#
loop_
_entity_poly.entity_id
_entity_poly.type
_entity_poly.pdbx_seq_one_letter_code
_entity_poly.pdbx_strand_id
1 'polypeptide(L)'
;MSVLRIQLLGGFVVSVDNRSVDAVAWRRKAPAAVIKRLALASGHRLHREQLADALWPELDGEAGGANLRKALHFARRALADVGGEHLLASDNDSVWLSRDELRVDVDQFRDAVSRARRHREAEDYQRAVGVYAGELLPEDRYEEWTETLRDELRLEYVAALEELSGLLGSRGELASAIDVTRMAVAAEPLREENSVTLIRLLALAGRRGEALQTFEHLKAQLAAELGAEPSPAALRLFEEIRSRQALDDDLAADEWERVGDLRMLAGDPTGAASAYGSARETVDDVSIGRVERKLADAWLMGHRPDRAAKHLDAAEARLDGGPERARVLRSRANQAWESGDIPAAQTFAEQARDIAVEDGTPDDIAAANEAMAIVWHFTGAWRDGLAAELEVLASDDTNADVLARVFDIHHCIGQYHLYGDDLFASVEGYARRIVGRAEEAGAARAEAFGWCLLGESLLLQGRWDEASACLERSCELHAGFGSKSGGLAWQRRAELAVCTGAFDDVEPALRRATSIATVSPMACHLWGRIYATRAFAAVEQGDPPAAVSAVRAAAAAAARYGDCPSCSALLNPIAAEAFAAMGDPDSAEVHATAAAQVGAMFASSAWSAMAESAAATVAGARGDQTAASSAFVTAADLYRRAGQPYWAERAARGNAPGTPGT
;
A
#
# COMPACT_ATOMS: atom_id res chain seq x y z
N MET A 1 5.66 29.57 28.85
CA MET A 1 5.02 29.60 27.53
C MET A 1 3.77 28.76 27.61
N SER A 2 2.61 29.28 27.20
CA SER A 2 1.32 28.58 27.31
C SER A 2 1.21 27.53 26.21
N VAL A 3 0.90 26.29 26.55
CA VAL A 3 0.81 25.18 25.59
C VAL A 3 -0.65 24.92 25.21
N LEU A 4 -0.97 25.12 23.93
CA LEU A 4 -2.26 24.78 23.33
C LEU A 4 -2.31 23.26 23.02
N ARG A 5 -3.23 22.56 23.63
CA ARG A 5 -3.49 21.15 23.31
C ARG A 5 -4.84 21.02 22.63
N ILE A 6 -4.85 20.33 21.50
CA ILE A 6 -6.07 20.05 20.74
C ILE A 6 -6.20 18.54 20.61
N GLN A 7 -7.26 18.02 21.19
CA GLN A 7 -7.66 16.63 21.01
C GLN A 7 -8.72 16.58 19.92
N LEU A 8 -8.51 15.66 18.98
CA LEU A 8 -9.39 15.37 17.84
C LEU A 8 -9.74 13.88 17.76
N LEU A 9 -8.91 13.03 18.36
CA LEU A 9 -9.11 11.59 18.43
C LEU A 9 -10.02 11.25 19.61
N GLY A 10 -11.20 10.68 19.34
CA GLY A 10 -12.22 10.35 20.33
C GLY A 10 -13.10 11.53 20.76
N GLY A 11 -12.92 12.73 20.16
CA GLY A 11 -13.74 13.91 20.41
C GLY A 11 -12.96 15.21 20.37
N PHE A 12 -13.67 16.34 20.27
CA PHE A 12 -13.07 17.66 20.17
C PHE A 12 -12.90 18.34 21.55
N VAL A 13 -11.66 18.43 22.00
CA VAL A 13 -11.31 19.15 23.23
C VAL A 13 -10.14 20.10 22.97
N VAL A 14 -10.25 21.32 23.45
CA VAL A 14 -9.18 22.33 23.38
C VAL A 14 -8.81 22.76 24.80
N SER A 15 -7.54 22.80 25.12
CA SER A 15 -7.04 23.25 26.42
C SER A 15 -5.75 24.05 26.29
N VAL A 16 -5.53 24.97 27.23
CA VAL A 16 -4.30 25.75 27.37
C VAL A 16 -3.79 25.56 28.80
N ASP A 17 -2.55 25.08 28.95
CA ASP A 17 -1.93 24.81 30.25
C ASP A 17 -2.81 23.98 31.20
N ASN A 18 -3.45 22.92 30.69
CA ASN A 18 -4.39 22.04 31.40
C ASN A 18 -5.75 22.69 31.80
N ARG A 19 -6.05 23.89 31.31
CA ARG A 19 -7.37 24.51 31.46
C ARG A 19 -8.16 24.28 30.18
N SER A 20 -9.21 23.45 30.27
CA SER A 20 -10.07 23.16 29.11
C SER A 20 -10.99 24.34 28.80
N VAL A 21 -11.15 24.62 27.52
CA VAL A 21 -12.19 25.53 27.03
C VAL A 21 -13.55 24.88 27.24
N ASP A 22 -14.49 25.64 27.81
CA ASP A 22 -15.85 25.13 28.05
C ASP A 22 -16.49 24.70 26.72
N ALA A 23 -17.10 23.50 26.69
CA ALA A 23 -17.81 22.99 25.52
C ALA A 23 -18.92 23.93 25.03
N VAL A 24 -19.49 24.75 25.91
CA VAL A 24 -20.47 25.79 25.57
C VAL A 24 -19.90 26.85 24.62
N ALA A 25 -18.61 27.16 24.70
CA ALA A 25 -17.96 28.09 23.78
C ALA A 25 -17.94 27.59 22.31
N TRP A 26 -17.99 26.25 22.13
CA TRP A 26 -18.03 25.59 20.83
C TRP A 26 -19.43 25.29 20.29
N ARG A 27 -20.51 25.75 20.94
CA ARG A 27 -21.88 25.58 20.44
C ARG A 27 -22.12 26.15 19.03
N ARG A 28 -21.34 27.18 18.65
CA ARG A 28 -21.32 27.67 17.27
C ARG A 28 -20.36 26.80 16.45
N LYS A 29 -20.88 26.12 15.42
CA LYS A 29 -20.08 25.21 14.58
C LYS A 29 -18.85 25.88 13.94
N ALA A 30 -18.99 27.09 13.39
CA ALA A 30 -17.93 27.73 12.62
C ALA A 30 -16.64 28.02 13.42
N PRO A 31 -16.65 28.58 14.65
CA PRO A 31 -15.43 28.74 15.46
C PRO A 31 -14.71 27.42 15.77
N ALA A 32 -15.47 26.36 16.08
CA ALA A 32 -14.90 25.02 16.31
C ALA A 32 -14.29 24.47 15.01
N ALA A 33 -14.99 24.60 13.88
CA ALA A 33 -14.53 24.13 12.59
C ALA A 33 -13.25 24.84 12.11
N VAL A 34 -13.08 26.13 12.43
CA VAL A 34 -11.81 26.87 12.19
C VAL A 34 -10.66 26.19 12.92
N ILE A 35 -10.82 25.92 14.23
CA ILE A 35 -9.75 25.28 15.03
C ILE A 35 -9.48 23.85 14.53
N LYS A 36 -10.51 23.06 14.27
CA LYS A 36 -10.40 21.70 13.77
C LYS A 36 -9.63 21.64 12.43
N ARG A 37 -9.99 22.50 11.48
CA ARG A 37 -9.33 22.56 10.15
C ARG A 37 -7.89 23.03 10.25
N LEU A 38 -7.59 24.04 11.08
CA LEU A 38 -6.23 24.48 11.30
C LEU A 38 -5.37 23.41 11.98
N ALA A 39 -5.92 22.70 12.97
CA ALA A 39 -5.20 21.64 13.67
C ALA A 39 -4.82 20.49 12.72
N LEU A 40 -5.65 20.20 11.72
CA LEU A 40 -5.43 19.13 10.73
C LEU A 40 -4.67 19.61 9.48
N ALA A 41 -4.53 20.92 9.29
CA ALA A 41 -3.83 21.46 8.14
C ALA A 41 -2.31 21.26 8.23
N SER A 42 -1.67 21.05 7.10
CA SER A 42 -0.19 21.01 7.02
C SER A 42 0.39 22.30 7.58
N GLY A 43 1.26 22.14 8.56
CA GLY A 43 1.87 23.28 9.25
C GLY A 43 0.90 24.14 10.06
N HIS A 44 -0.31 23.68 10.33
CA HIS A 44 -1.37 24.33 11.11
C HIS A 44 -1.71 25.73 10.58
N ARG A 45 -1.60 25.93 9.28
CA ARG A 45 -1.82 27.18 8.57
C ARG A 45 -2.67 26.98 7.34
N LEU A 46 -3.64 27.84 7.12
CA LEU A 46 -4.50 27.87 5.92
C LEU A 46 -4.61 29.30 5.38
N HIS A 47 -4.76 29.42 4.07
CA HIS A 47 -5.12 30.69 3.44
C HIS A 47 -6.55 31.07 3.84
N ARG A 48 -6.81 32.37 4.02
CA ARG A 48 -8.12 32.85 4.47
C ARG A 48 -9.24 32.49 3.50
N GLU A 49 -8.98 32.60 2.20
CA GLU A 49 -9.93 32.22 1.16
C GLU A 49 -10.23 30.72 1.22
N GLN A 50 -9.20 29.86 1.28
CA GLN A 50 -9.37 28.41 1.40
C GLN A 50 -10.21 28.06 2.63
N LEU A 51 -9.98 28.73 3.76
CA LEU A 51 -10.72 28.48 4.98
C LEU A 51 -12.17 28.98 4.88
N ALA A 52 -12.40 30.13 4.21
CA ALA A 52 -13.74 30.67 3.98
C ALA A 52 -14.53 29.76 3.03
N ASP A 53 -13.96 29.38 1.91
CA ASP A 53 -14.59 28.48 0.93
C ASP A 53 -14.92 27.12 1.53
N ALA A 54 -13.99 26.58 2.32
CA ALA A 54 -14.20 25.29 2.99
C ALA A 54 -15.29 25.33 4.08
N LEU A 55 -15.59 26.48 4.65
CA LEU A 55 -16.64 26.64 5.67
C LEU A 55 -17.96 27.14 5.11
N TRP A 56 -17.95 27.83 3.99
CA TRP A 56 -19.13 28.41 3.37
C TRP A 56 -19.03 28.41 1.84
N PRO A 57 -19.02 27.22 1.21
CA PRO A 57 -18.84 27.09 -0.24
C PRO A 57 -19.94 27.78 -1.07
N GLU A 58 -21.10 28.02 -0.45
CA GLU A 58 -22.25 28.67 -1.07
C GLU A 58 -22.14 30.20 -1.13
N LEU A 59 -21.15 30.81 -0.42
CA LEU A 59 -21.05 32.25 -0.27
C LEU A 59 -19.98 32.83 -1.21
N ASP A 60 -20.21 34.06 -1.70
CA ASP A 60 -19.17 34.79 -2.37
C ASP A 60 -17.99 35.14 -1.42
N GLY A 61 -16.84 35.50 -1.97
CA GLY A 61 -15.61 35.75 -1.22
C GLY A 61 -15.75 36.89 -0.18
N GLU A 62 -16.60 37.90 -0.41
CA GLU A 62 -16.82 39.00 0.53
C GLU A 62 -17.65 38.53 1.73
N ALA A 63 -18.76 37.85 1.48
CA ALA A 63 -19.63 37.31 2.52
C ALA A 63 -18.93 36.19 3.32
N GLY A 64 -18.21 35.28 2.63
CA GLY A 64 -17.37 34.24 3.25
C GLY A 64 -16.28 34.84 4.15
N GLY A 65 -15.57 35.85 3.68
CA GLY A 65 -14.57 36.58 4.46
C GLY A 65 -15.14 37.32 5.68
N ALA A 66 -16.34 37.88 5.57
CA ALA A 66 -17.03 38.49 6.71
C ALA A 66 -17.42 37.46 7.77
N ASN A 67 -17.91 36.29 7.35
CA ASN A 67 -18.25 35.18 8.27
C ASN A 67 -16.97 34.61 8.92
N LEU A 68 -15.88 34.49 8.18
CA LEU A 68 -14.60 34.04 8.72
C LEU A 68 -14.08 34.99 9.82
N ARG A 69 -14.17 36.31 9.60
CA ARG A 69 -13.80 37.31 10.65
C ARG A 69 -14.60 37.09 11.93
N LYS A 70 -15.92 36.84 11.82
CA LYS A 70 -16.78 36.55 12.99
C LYS A 70 -16.39 35.24 13.67
N ALA A 71 -16.15 34.17 12.88
CA ALA A 71 -15.73 32.86 13.42
C ALA A 71 -14.38 32.96 14.17
N LEU A 72 -13.39 33.65 13.60
CA LEU A 72 -12.11 33.91 14.23
C LEU A 72 -12.25 34.74 15.53
N HIS A 73 -13.11 35.75 15.55
CA HIS A 73 -13.39 36.51 16.77
C HIS A 73 -13.92 35.61 17.90
N PHE A 74 -14.91 34.74 17.61
CA PHE A 74 -15.45 33.85 18.62
C PHE A 74 -14.46 32.74 19.03
N ALA A 75 -13.67 32.23 18.11
CA ALA A 75 -12.62 31.26 18.43
C ALA A 75 -11.57 31.88 19.38
N ARG A 76 -11.09 33.09 19.07
CA ARG A 76 -10.15 33.81 19.96
C ARG A 76 -10.77 34.08 21.33
N ARG A 77 -12.05 34.47 21.37
CA ARG A 77 -12.74 34.69 22.63
C ARG A 77 -12.82 33.42 23.49
N ALA A 78 -13.12 32.28 22.87
CA ALA A 78 -13.12 30.99 23.55
C ALA A 78 -11.74 30.62 24.11
N LEU A 79 -10.67 30.90 23.36
CA LEU A 79 -9.29 30.72 23.83
C LEU A 79 -8.88 31.75 24.88
N ALA A 80 -9.40 32.96 24.83
CA ALA A 80 -9.09 34.04 25.84
C ALA A 80 -9.58 33.64 27.23
N ASP A 81 -10.70 32.93 27.37
CA ASP A 81 -11.23 32.46 28.64
C ASP A 81 -10.25 31.51 29.38
N VAL A 82 -9.30 30.92 28.66
CA VAL A 82 -8.23 30.07 29.19
C VAL A 82 -6.83 30.68 29.02
N GLY A 83 -6.72 31.93 28.53
CA GLY A 83 -5.45 32.67 28.40
C GLY A 83 -4.68 32.40 27.10
N GLY A 84 -5.35 31.82 26.09
CA GLY A 84 -4.73 31.36 24.83
C GLY A 84 -5.10 32.17 23.58
N GLU A 85 -5.64 33.38 23.69
CA GLU A 85 -6.09 34.19 22.53
C GLU A 85 -4.99 34.44 21.48
N HIS A 86 -3.75 34.55 21.93
CA HIS A 86 -2.57 34.81 21.09
C HIS A 86 -2.13 33.59 20.28
N LEU A 87 -2.61 32.39 20.63
CA LEU A 87 -2.26 31.12 19.98
C LEU A 87 -2.97 30.92 18.65
N LEU A 88 -4.05 31.67 18.38
CA LEU A 88 -4.73 31.73 17.07
C LEU A 88 -4.37 33.05 16.38
N ALA A 89 -3.34 33.00 15.56
CA ALA A 89 -2.81 34.16 14.84
C ALA A 89 -3.35 34.26 13.41
N SER A 90 -3.29 35.46 12.83
CA SER A 90 -3.66 35.68 11.42
C SER A 90 -2.98 36.94 10.89
N ASP A 91 -2.68 36.96 9.60
CA ASP A 91 -2.32 38.13 8.81
C ASP A 91 -3.42 38.43 7.76
N ASN A 92 -3.07 39.18 6.72
CA ASN A 92 -4.01 39.51 5.63
C ASN A 92 -4.42 38.29 4.81
N ASP A 93 -3.52 37.31 4.66
CA ASP A 93 -3.66 36.21 3.73
C ASP A 93 -3.92 34.86 4.40
N SER A 94 -3.47 34.70 5.65
CA SER A 94 -3.45 33.40 6.32
C SER A 94 -3.95 33.45 7.76
N VAL A 95 -4.36 32.28 8.25
CA VAL A 95 -4.69 32.02 9.66
C VAL A 95 -3.89 30.78 10.09
N TRP A 96 -3.33 30.80 11.31
CA TRP A 96 -2.56 29.66 11.83
C TRP A 96 -2.61 29.54 13.35
N LEU A 97 -2.27 28.35 13.83
CA LEU A 97 -2.01 28.08 15.24
C LEU A 97 -0.50 28.20 15.51
N SER A 98 -0.13 28.79 16.65
CA SER A 98 1.30 29.00 17.03
C SER A 98 2.01 27.66 17.23
N ARG A 99 2.96 27.31 16.36
CA ARG A 99 3.58 25.98 16.26
C ARG A 99 4.38 25.57 17.51
N ASP A 100 5.17 26.50 18.06
CA ASP A 100 6.11 26.21 19.16
C ASP A 100 5.38 25.83 20.46
N GLU A 101 4.11 26.17 20.54
CA GLU A 101 3.25 26.02 21.71
C GLU A 101 2.06 25.08 21.45
N LEU A 102 2.05 24.35 20.32
CA LEU A 102 0.95 23.51 19.87
C LEU A 102 1.22 22.02 20.09
N ARG A 103 0.22 21.32 20.56
CA ARG A 103 0.17 19.87 20.64
C ARG A 103 -1.18 19.38 20.11
N VAL A 104 -1.16 18.71 18.95
CA VAL A 104 -2.32 18.06 18.34
C VAL A 104 -2.15 16.56 18.51
N ASP A 105 -3.16 15.86 19.00
CA ASP A 105 -3.08 14.41 19.26
C ASP A 105 -2.88 13.60 17.96
N VAL A 106 -3.42 14.04 16.83
CA VAL A 106 -3.19 13.42 15.52
C VAL A 106 -1.70 13.45 15.16
N ASP A 107 -1.02 14.59 15.33
CA ASP A 107 0.41 14.68 15.07
C ASP A 107 1.22 13.84 16.06
N GLN A 108 0.84 13.87 17.35
CA GLN A 108 1.47 13.05 18.38
C GLN A 108 1.33 11.56 18.07
N PHE A 109 0.17 11.14 17.60
CA PHE A 109 -0.08 9.76 17.17
C PHE A 109 0.85 9.38 16.01
N ARG A 110 0.86 10.17 14.94
CA ARG A 110 1.70 9.92 13.76
C ARG A 110 3.19 9.91 14.08
N ASP A 111 3.64 10.85 14.91
CA ASP A 111 5.03 10.91 15.38
C ASP A 111 5.38 9.69 16.24
N ALA A 112 4.46 9.24 17.09
CA ALA A 112 4.65 8.05 17.92
C ALA A 112 4.71 6.78 17.07
N VAL A 113 3.80 6.61 16.08
CA VAL A 113 3.83 5.49 15.13
C VAL A 113 5.14 5.50 14.33
N SER A 114 5.54 6.66 13.81
CA SER A 114 6.79 6.79 13.06
C SER A 114 8.02 6.43 13.89
N ARG A 115 8.01 6.78 15.17
CA ARG A 115 9.08 6.43 16.13
C ARG A 115 9.07 4.93 16.43
N ALA A 116 7.88 4.35 16.69
CA ALA A 116 7.72 2.94 16.94
C ALA A 116 8.22 2.08 15.77
N ARG A 117 7.95 2.49 14.54
CA ARG A 117 8.45 1.82 13.34
C ARG A 117 9.97 1.88 13.19
N ARG A 118 10.60 3.00 13.59
CA ARG A 118 12.08 3.11 13.58
C ARG A 118 12.75 2.26 14.65
N HIS A 119 12.22 2.25 15.87
CA HIS A 119 12.82 1.52 16.98
C HIS A 119 12.41 0.05 17.04
N ARG A 120 11.21 -0.29 16.54
CA ARG A 120 10.62 -1.63 16.54
C ARG A 120 10.51 -2.26 17.93
N GLU A 121 10.29 -1.43 18.95
CA GLU A 121 10.07 -1.86 20.33
C GLU A 121 8.58 -1.84 20.70
N ALA A 122 8.13 -2.87 21.43
CA ALA A 122 6.72 -3.00 21.81
C ALA A 122 6.22 -1.80 22.62
N GLU A 123 7.08 -1.26 23.49
CA GLU A 123 6.78 -0.12 24.36
C GLU A 123 6.53 1.17 23.55
N ASP A 124 7.20 1.33 22.39
CA ASP A 124 6.97 2.47 21.49
C ASP A 124 5.61 2.34 20.80
N TYR A 125 5.24 1.13 20.35
CA TYR A 125 3.92 0.87 19.77
C TYR A 125 2.80 1.01 20.81
N GLN A 126 2.99 0.52 22.04
CA GLN A 126 2.02 0.71 23.13
C GLN A 126 1.75 2.19 23.39
N ARG A 127 2.82 3.03 23.38
CA ARG A 127 2.67 4.48 23.51
C ARG A 127 1.91 5.08 22.33
N ALA A 128 2.21 4.66 21.10
CA ALA A 128 1.51 5.12 19.91
C ALA A 128 0.02 4.78 19.95
N VAL A 129 -0.31 3.51 20.24
CA VAL A 129 -1.68 3.03 20.37
C VAL A 129 -2.43 3.79 21.51
N GLY A 130 -1.74 4.08 22.61
CA GLY A 130 -2.31 4.83 23.75
C GLY A 130 -2.66 6.29 23.43
N VAL A 131 -2.09 6.88 22.38
CA VAL A 131 -2.46 8.24 21.93
C VAL A 131 -3.77 8.24 21.15
N TYR A 132 -4.11 7.14 20.48
CA TYR A 132 -5.34 7.01 19.70
C TYR A 132 -6.54 6.74 20.59
N ALA A 133 -7.15 7.80 21.13
CA ALA A 133 -8.27 7.67 22.08
C ALA A 133 -9.60 7.27 21.43
N GLY A 134 -9.70 7.27 20.10
CA GLY A 134 -10.89 6.92 19.33
C GLY A 134 -10.88 7.54 17.95
N GLU A 135 -11.97 7.39 17.20
CA GLU A 135 -12.10 7.94 15.85
C GLU A 135 -11.89 9.46 15.80
N LEU A 136 -11.39 9.95 14.67
CA LEU A 136 -11.25 11.38 14.43
C LEU A 136 -12.62 12.06 14.43
N LEU A 137 -12.82 13.05 15.31
CA LEU A 137 -13.99 13.92 15.37
C LEU A 137 -15.32 13.14 15.25
N PRO A 138 -15.66 12.25 16.19
CA PRO A 138 -16.88 11.45 16.10
C PRO A 138 -18.18 12.27 16.06
N GLU A 139 -18.15 13.50 16.56
CA GLU A 139 -19.25 14.47 16.47
C GLU A 139 -19.46 15.04 15.05
N ASP A 140 -18.42 15.02 14.19
CA ASP A 140 -18.45 15.49 12.82
C ASP A 140 -18.50 14.31 11.82
N ARG A 141 -19.16 13.22 12.19
CA ARG A 141 -19.16 11.96 11.42
C ARG A 141 -19.68 12.12 9.97
N TYR A 142 -20.57 13.06 9.76
CA TYR A 142 -21.21 13.32 8.45
C TYR A 142 -20.55 14.46 7.67
N GLU A 143 -19.45 15.00 8.15
CA GLU A 143 -18.70 16.05 7.46
C GLU A 143 -17.70 15.40 6.49
N GLU A 144 -17.94 15.48 5.19
CA GLU A 144 -17.15 14.84 4.12
C GLU A 144 -15.65 15.13 4.25
N TRP A 145 -15.27 16.36 4.64
CA TRP A 145 -13.86 16.74 4.74
C TRP A 145 -13.06 15.98 5.81
N THR A 146 -13.71 15.29 6.72
CA THR A 146 -13.05 14.46 7.75
C THR A 146 -12.99 13.00 7.37
N GLU A 147 -13.76 12.54 6.40
CA GLU A 147 -13.96 11.12 6.09
C GLU A 147 -12.65 10.44 5.69
N THR A 148 -11.98 10.97 4.68
CA THR A 148 -10.71 10.40 4.19
C THR A 148 -9.65 10.34 5.30
N LEU A 149 -9.51 11.43 6.08
CA LEU A 149 -8.51 11.48 7.15
C LEU A 149 -8.87 10.57 8.33
N ARG A 150 -10.16 10.41 8.63
CA ARG A 150 -10.64 9.47 9.65
C ARG A 150 -10.29 8.04 9.27
N ASP A 151 -10.54 7.66 8.02
CA ASP A 151 -10.21 6.33 7.52
C ASP A 151 -8.69 6.10 7.51
N GLU A 152 -7.89 7.07 7.06
CA GLU A 152 -6.43 6.99 7.12
C GLU A 152 -5.92 6.76 8.54
N LEU A 153 -6.38 7.55 9.50
CA LEU A 153 -5.94 7.44 10.89
C LEU A 153 -6.38 6.13 11.55
N ARG A 154 -7.58 5.65 11.22
CA ARG A 154 -8.07 4.35 11.67
C ARG A 154 -7.21 3.23 11.12
N LEU A 155 -6.85 3.28 9.84
CA LEU A 155 -5.97 2.31 9.20
C LEU A 155 -4.54 2.36 9.77
N GLU A 156 -4.01 3.56 10.05
CA GLU A 156 -2.72 3.72 10.72
C GLU A 156 -2.74 3.11 12.14
N TYR A 157 -3.85 3.27 12.85
CA TYR A 157 -4.04 2.69 14.18
C TYR A 157 -4.11 1.17 14.13
N VAL A 158 -4.90 0.61 13.22
CA VAL A 158 -4.99 -0.85 13.03
C VAL A 158 -3.63 -1.44 12.66
N ALA A 159 -2.89 -0.79 11.77
CA ALA A 159 -1.55 -1.21 11.40
C ALA A 159 -0.58 -1.20 12.60
N ALA A 160 -0.64 -0.17 13.46
CA ALA A 160 0.17 -0.13 14.68
C ALA A 160 -0.19 -1.25 15.66
N LEU A 161 -1.48 -1.60 15.79
CA LEU A 161 -1.93 -2.74 16.59
C LEU A 161 -1.43 -4.08 16.02
N GLU A 162 -1.46 -4.27 14.72
CA GLU A 162 -0.95 -5.48 14.06
C GLU A 162 0.55 -5.64 14.26
N GLU A 163 1.32 -4.55 14.11
CA GLU A 163 2.76 -4.53 14.34
C GLU A 163 3.08 -4.84 15.81
N LEU A 164 2.33 -4.25 16.75
CA LEU A 164 2.45 -4.54 18.18
C LEU A 164 2.13 -5.98 18.52
N SER A 165 0.99 -6.49 18.01
CA SER A 165 0.59 -7.88 18.21
C SER A 165 1.65 -8.86 17.72
N GLY A 166 2.22 -8.61 16.54
CA GLY A 166 3.31 -9.41 15.99
C GLY A 166 4.56 -9.40 16.88
N LEU A 167 4.93 -8.24 17.44
CA LEU A 167 6.06 -8.13 18.37
C LEU A 167 5.81 -8.89 19.68
N LEU A 168 4.64 -8.75 20.28
CA LEU A 168 4.27 -9.45 21.52
C LEU A 168 4.19 -10.97 21.29
N GLY A 169 3.54 -11.40 20.20
CA GLY A 169 3.47 -12.81 19.83
C GLY A 169 4.83 -13.45 19.67
N SER A 170 5.78 -12.72 19.09
CA SER A 170 7.14 -13.22 18.90
C SER A 170 7.99 -13.26 20.17
N ARG A 171 7.61 -12.50 21.19
CA ARG A 171 8.22 -12.55 22.53
C ARG A 171 7.58 -13.63 23.40
N GLY A 172 6.54 -14.34 22.89
CA GLY A 172 5.78 -15.33 23.67
C GLY A 172 4.73 -14.70 24.61
N GLU A 173 4.53 -13.38 24.54
CA GLU A 173 3.56 -12.63 25.33
C GLU A 173 2.15 -12.78 24.76
N LEU A 174 1.69 -14.05 24.64
CA LEU A 174 0.45 -14.41 23.93
C LEU A 174 -0.80 -13.70 24.48
N ALA A 175 -0.89 -13.52 25.79
CA ALA A 175 -2.04 -12.83 26.38
C ALA A 175 -2.15 -11.39 25.90
N SER A 176 -1.05 -10.64 25.98
CA SER A 176 -0.99 -9.24 25.49
C SER A 176 -1.20 -9.16 23.98
N ALA A 177 -0.65 -10.10 23.20
CA ALA A 177 -0.87 -10.17 21.76
C ALA A 177 -2.35 -10.40 21.41
N ILE A 178 -3.03 -11.28 22.12
CA ILE A 178 -4.48 -11.53 21.98
C ILE A 178 -5.28 -10.25 22.25
N ASP A 179 -4.98 -9.54 23.34
CA ASP A 179 -5.72 -8.33 23.70
C ASP A 179 -5.54 -7.23 22.66
N VAL A 180 -4.32 -7.02 22.17
CA VAL A 180 -4.03 -6.05 21.11
C VAL A 180 -4.71 -6.43 19.80
N THR A 181 -4.71 -7.72 19.44
CA THR A 181 -5.38 -8.17 18.21
C THR A 181 -6.91 -8.02 18.31
N ARG A 182 -7.49 -8.21 19.48
CA ARG A 182 -8.92 -7.90 19.71
C ARG A 182 -9.24 -6.44 19.45
N MET A 183 -8.36 -5.52 19.84
CA MET A 183 -8.52 -4.10 19.52
C MET A 183 -8.50 -3.85 18.01
N ALA A 184 -7.61 -4.53 17.28
CA ALA A 184 -7.55 -4.45 15.82
C ALA A 184 -8.82 -4.98 15.15
N VAL A 185 -9.34 -6.13 15.61
CA VAL A 185 -10.63 -6.70 15.15
C VAL A 185 -11.79 -5.74 15.45
N ALA A 186 -11.81 -5.12 16.62
CA ALA A 186 -12.86 -4.17 16.98
C ALA A 186 -12.83 -2.89 16.15
N ALA A 187 -11.62 -2.41 15.77
CA ALA A 187 -11.45 -1.23 14.92
C ALA A 187 -11.81 -1.49 13.46
N GLU A 188 -11.56 -2.70 12.96
CA GLU A 188 -11.86 -3.15 11.57
C GLU A 188 -12.47 -4.55 11.57
N PRO A 189 -13.77 -4.70 11.88
CA PRO A 189 -14.40 -6.02 12.03
C PRO A 189 -14.46 -6.84 10.74
N LEU A 190 -14.48 -6.19 9.58
CA LEU A 190 -14.53 -6.86 8.27
C LEU A 190 -13.14 -7.19 7.71
N ARG A 191 -12.08 -6.83 8.43
CA ARG A 191 -10.71 -7.18 8.06
C ARG A 191 -10.39 -8.58 8.58
N GLU A 192 -10.64 -9.56 7.72
CA GLU A 192 -10.53 -10.99 8.04
C GLU A 192 -9.17 -11.38 8.63
N GLU A 193 -8.08 -10.76 8.17
CA GLU A 193 -6.71 -11.05 8.60
C GLU A 193 -6.51 -10.86 10.10
N ASN A 194 -7.17 -9.86 10.69
CA ASN A 194 -7.10 -9.62 12.12
C ASN A 194 -7.80 -10.73 12.91
N SER A 195 -8.97 -11.17 12.43
CA SER A 195 -9.68 -12.30 12.99
C SER A 195 -8.90 -13.60 12.85
N VAL A 196 -8.29 -13.85 11.71
CA VAL A 196 -7.41 -15.03 11.49
C VAL A 196 -6.20 -15.00 12.42
N THR A 197 -5.58 -13.82 12.60
CA THR A 197 -4.46 -13.66 13.55
C THR A 197 -4.91 -13.93 14.98
N LEU A 198 -6.07 -13.43 15.38
CA LEU A 198 -6.66 -13.69 16.70
C LEU A 198 -6.92 -15.18 16.90
N ILE A 199 -7.49 -15.86 15.93
CA ILE A 199 -7.76 -17.30 15.96
C ILE A 199 -6.44 -18.08 16.18
N ARG A 200 -5.36 -17.72 15.44
CA ARG A 200 -4.03 -18.34 15.61
C ARG A 200 -3.47 -18.12 17.01
N LEU A 201 -3.49 -16.89 17.51
CA LEU A 201 -2.97 -16.56 18.84
C LEU A 201 -3.73 -17.29 19.94
N LEU A 202 -5.07 -17.38 19.83
CA LEU A 202 -5.91 -18.13 20.75
C LEU A 202 -5.58 -19.64 20.72
N ALA A 203 -5.39 -20.21 19.54
CA ALA A 203 -4.99 -21.61 19.38
C ALA A 203 -3.62 -21.88 19.99
N LEU A 204 -2.62 -20.99 19.74
CA LEU A 204 -1.28 -21.08 20.35
C LEU A 204 -1.31 -20.95 21.88
N ALA A 205 -2.24 -20.14 22.42
CA ALA A 205 -2.44 -19.98 23.85
C ALA A 205 -3.26 -21.15 24.48
N GLY A 206 -3.60 -22.20 23.72
CA GLY A 206 -4.44 -23.31 24.19
C GLY A 206 -5.92 -22.97 24.34
N ARG A 207 -6.35 -21.76 23.95
CA ARG A 207 -7.74 -21.24 24.09
C ARG A 207 -8.59 -21.66 22.88
N ARG A 208 -8.58 -22.96 22.57
CA ARG A 208 -9.21 -23.54 21.37
C ARG A 208 -10.69 -23.17 21.24
N GLY A 209 -11.46 -23.23 22.34
CA GLY A 209 -12.89 -22.90 22.32
C GLY A 209 -13.15 -21.47 21.84
N GLU A 210 -12.34 -20.52 22.30
CA GLU A 210 -12.44 -19.12 21.88
C GLU A 210 -11.97 -18.93 20.43
N ALA A 211 -10.95 -19.67 19.97
CA ALA A 211 -10.53 -19.63 18.58
C ALA A 211 -11.67 -20.05 17.63
N LEU A 212 -12.35 -21.17 17.95
CA LEU A 212 -13.49 -21.64 17.15
C LEU A 212 -14.68 -20.66 17.19
N GLN A 213 -14.98 -20.08 18.37
CA GLN A 213 -16.01 -19.05 18.49
C GLN A 213 -15.69 -17.78 17.67
N THR A 214 -14.42 -17.36 17.66
CA THR A 214 -13.96 -16.21 16.87
C THR A 214 -14.16 -16.46 15.39
N PHE A 215 -13.90 -17.68 14.90
CA PHE A 215 -14.17 -18.06 13.52
C PHE A 215 -15.66 -17.99 13.16
N GLU A 216 -16.53 -18.57 14.01
CA GLU A 216 -17.97 -18.53 13.77
C GLU A 216 -18.51 -17.09 13.76
N HIS A 217 -17.95 -16.21 14.60
CA HIS A 217 -18.30 -14.81 14.60
C HIS A 217 -17.87 -14.11 13.29
N LEU A 218 -16.63 -14.33 12.84
CA LEU A 218 -16.13 -13.83 11.57
C LEU A 218 -17.02 -14.27 10.41
N LYS A 219 -17.36 -15.56 10.35
CA LYS A 219 -18.24 -16.12 9.32
C LYS A 219 -19.60 -15.44 9.28
N ALA A 220 -20.21 -15.24 10.47
CA ALA A 220 -21.50 -14.57 10.59
C ALA A 220 -21.44 -13.11 10.13
N GLN A 221 -20.37 -12.39 10.46
CA GLN A 221 -20.15 -10.99 10.05
C GLN A 221 -19.96 -10.86 8.53
N LEU A 222 -19.10 -11.68 7.93
CA LEU A 222 -18.87 -11.67 6.48
C LEU A 222 -20.16 -11.97 5.71
N ALA A 223 -20.94 -12.95 6.16
CA ALA A 223 -22.22 -13.27 5.54
C ALA A 223 -23.24 -12.13 5.68
N ALA A 224 -23.31 -11.46 6.85
CA ALA A 224 -24.28 -10.41 7.11
C ALA A 224 -23.97 -9.09 6.39
N GLU A 225 -22.66 -8.68 6.34
CA GLU A 225 -22.27 -7.36 5.84
C GLU A 225 -21.83 -7.38 4.38
N LEU A 226 -21.26 -8.52 3.90
CA LEU A 226 -20.69 -8.63 2.56
C LEU A 226 -21.34 -9.73 1.70
N GLY A 227 -22.19 -10.57 2.29
CA GLY A 227 -22.74 -11.75 1.60
C GLY A 227 -21.66 -12.77 1.21
N ALA A 228 -20.50 -12.76 1.89
CA ALA A 228 -19.31 -13.54 1.57
C ALA A 228 -19.08 -14.68 2.57
N GLU A 229 -18.42 -15.73 2.11
CA GLU A 229 -17.87 -16.78 2.98
C GLU A 229 -16.43 -16.41 3.41
N PRO A 230 -15.94 -16.95 4.56
CA PRO A 230 -14.55 -16.80 4.96
C PRO A 230 -13.58 -17.31 3.90
N SER A 231 -12.38 -16.73 3.85
CA SER A 231 -11.34 -17.14 2.90
C SER A 231 -10.97 -18.62 3.05
N PRO A 232 -10.47 -19.26 1.99
CA PRO A 232 -10.00 -20.65 2.06
C PRO A 232 -8.91 -20.85 3.13
N ALA A 233 -8.13 -19.83 3.44
CA ALA A 233 -7.10 -19.87 4.49
C ALA A 233 -7.72 -19.92 5.89
N ALA A 234 -8.76 -19.11 6.15
CA ALA A 234 -9.47 -19.14 7.42
C ALA A 234 -10.21 -20.47 7.62
N LEU A 235 -10.85 -20.98 6.55
CA LEU A 235 -11.49 -22.30 6.58
C LEU A 235 -10.49 -23.41 6.88
N ARG A 236 -9.32 -23.42 6.24
CA ARG A 236 -8.26 -24.41 6.54
C ARG A 236 -7.77 -24.30 7.97
N LEU A 237 -7.53 -23.10 8.47
CA LEU A 237 -7.12 -22.86 9.86
C LEU A 237 -8.18 -23.37 10.84
N PHE A 238 -9.45 -23.13 10.57
CA PHE A 238 -10.57 -23.62 11.38
C PHE A 238 -10.58 -25.16 11.42
N GLU A 239 -10.49 -25.82 10.24
CA GLU A 239 -10.44 -27.27 10.16
C GLU A 239 -9.20 -27.87 10.85
N GLU A 240 -8.05 -27.21 10.70
CA GLU A 240 -6.82 -27.58 11.41
C GLU A 240 -7.02 -27.50 12.93
N ILE A 241 -7.58 -26.41 13.44
CA ILE A 241 -7.86 -26.26 14.89
C ILE A 241 -8.92 -27.24 15.32
N ARG A 242 -9.93 -27.52 14.50
CA ARG A 242 -11.01 -28.46 14.79
C ARG A 242 -10.51 -29.90 14.81
N SER A 243 -9.63 -30.28 13.90
CA SER A 243 -9.16 -31.66 13.72
C SER A 243 -7.86 -31.96 14.47
N ARG A 244 -7.18 -30.97 15.06
CA ARG A 244 -5.94 -31.20 15.81
C ARG A 244 -6.16 -32.13 16.99
N GLN A 245 -6.10 -33.42 16.72
CA GLN A 245 -5.53 -34.40 17.61
C GLN A 245 -4.04 -34.09 17.63
N ALA A 246 -3.43 -33.97 18.78
CA ALA A 246 -2.03 -33.64 18.95
C ALA A 246 -1.19 -34.30 17.85
N LEU A 247 -0.56 -33.51 16.98
CA LEU A 247 0.62 -33.96 16.28
C LEU A 247 1.66 -34.05 17.39
N ASP A 248 1.95 -35.28 17.79
CA ASP A 248 2.89 -35.62 18.84
C ASP A 248 4.28 -35.05 18.54
N ASP A 249 4.99 -34.74 19.62
CA ASP A 249 6.31 -34.14 19.72
C ASP A 249 7.48 -34.93 19.05
N ASP A 250 7.22 -35.79 18.07
CA ASP A 250 8.17 -36.76 17.51
C ASP A 250 8.51 -36.58 16.01
N LEU A 251 8.24 -35.43 15.38
CA LEU A 251 8.70 -35.23 14.00
C LEU A 251 10.21 -35.02 13.96
N ALA A 252 10.89 -35.71 13.04
CA ALA A 252 12.31 -35.52 12.78
C ALA A 252 12.59 -34.15 12.15
N ALA A 253 13.83 -33.64 12.26
CA ALA A 253 14.24 -32.34 11.71
C ALA A 253 13.86 -32.17 10.22
N ASP A 254 14.06 -33.19 9.41
CA ASP A 254 13.75 -33.19 7.99
C ASP A 254 12.23 -33.09 7.71
N GLU A 255 11.42 -33.67 8.59
CA GLU A 255 9.95 -33.56 8.46
C GLU A 255 9.47 -32.17 8.82
N TRP A 256 10.03 -31.56 9.86
CA TRP A 256 9.76 -30.14 10.20
C TRP A 256 10.24 -29.20 9.11
N GLU A 257 11.40 -29.46 8.48
CA GLU A 257 11.88 -28.67 7.36
C GLU A 257 10.90 -28.75 6.17
N ARG A 258 10.39 -29.95 5.83
CA ARG A 258 9.35 -30.13 4.81
C ARG A 258 8.04 -29.43 5.14
N VAL A 259 7.61 -29.45 6.40
CA VAL A 259 6.43 -28.69 6.84
C VAL A 259 6.66 -27.20 6.61
N GLY A 260 7.86 -26.69 6.90
CA GLY A 260 8.26 -25.31 6.61
C GLY A 260 8.19 -24.99 5.13
N ASP A 261 8.73 -25.85 4.26
CA ASP A 261 8.71 -25.69 2.79
C ASP A 261 7.27 -25.64 2.26
N LEU A 262 6.41 -26.53 2.70
CA LEU A 262 5.00 -26.55 2.31
C LEU A 262 4.25 -25.27 2.77
N ARG A 263 4.58 -24.74 3.94
CA ARG A 263 4.00 -23.48 4.44
C ARG A 263 4.53 -22.27 3.66
N MET A 264 5.80 -22.28 3.22
CA MET A 264 6.33 -21.27 2.31
C MET A 264 5.54 -21.24 1.00
N LEU A 265 5.33 -22.41 0.39
CA LEU A 265 4.50 -22.53 -0.84
C LEU A 265 3.08 -22.01 -0.63
N ALA A 266 2.47 -22.38 0.51
CA ALA A 266 1.12 -21.91 0.86
C ALA A 266 1.05 -20.42 1.21
N GLY A 267 2.17 -19.68 1.21
CA GLY A 267 2.20 -18.25 1.57
C GLY A 267 2.03 -17.97 3.06
N ASP A 268 2.36 -18.92 3.94
CA ASP A 268 2.34 -18.78 5.40
C ASP A 268 3.75 -18.63 5.99
N PRO A 269 4.39 -17.45 5.90
CA PRO A 269 5.75 -17.25 6.39
C PRO A 269 5.88 -17.40 7.90
N THR A 270 4.85 -17.10 8.66
CA THR A 270 4.86 -17.25 10.12
C THR A 270 4.86 -18.71 10.53
N GLY A 271 4.01 -19.50 9.90
CA GLY A 271 3.98 -20.93 10.11
C GLY A 271 5.25 -21.63 9.62
N ALA A 272 5.80 -21.19 8.49
CA ALA A 272 7.07 -21.67 7.98
C ALA A 272 8.22 -21.39 8.97
N ALA A 273 8.33 -20.16 9.47
CA ALA A 273 9.34 -19.81 10.46
C ALA A 273 9.21 -20.63 11.76
N SER A 274 7.98 -20.95 12.20
CA SER A 274 7.75 -21.83 13.34
C SER A 274 8.25 -23.26 13.06
N ALA A 275 7.93 -23.83 11.89
CA ALA A 275 8.35 -25.18 11.51
C ALA A 275 9.88 -25.29 11.35
N TYR A 276 10.52 -24.31 10.69
CA TYR A 276 11.98 -24.28 10.60
C TYR A 276 12.64 -24.05 11.96
N GLY A 277 11.99 -23.32 12.88
CA GLY A 277 12.42 -23.19 14.25
C GLY A 277 12.48 -24.55 14.97
N SER A 278 11.46 -25.38 14.80
CA SER A 278 11.44 -26.75 15.34
C SER A 278 12.49 -27.64 14.67
N ALA A 279 12.67 -27.57 13.35
CA ALA A 279 13.72 -28.24 12.63
C ALA A 279 15.12 -27.90 13.17
N ARG A 280 15.38 -26.63 13.46
CA ARG A 280 16.65 -26.10 13.97
C ARG A 280 17.04 -26.70 15.31
N GLU A 281 16.07 -27.03 16.18
CA GLU A 281 16.32 -27.59 17.50
C GLU A 281 16.88 -29.04 17.45
N THR A 282 16.60 -29.74 16.34
CA THR A 282 16.90 -31.17 16.20
C THR A 282 17.82 -31.50 15.03
N VAL A 283 18.14 -30.51 14.15
CA VAL A 283 19.02 -30.69 12.99
C VAL A 283 20.50 -30.83 13.41
N ASP A 284 21.27 -31.55 12.60
CA ASP A 284 22.71 -31.69 12.78
C ASP A 284 23.48 -30.39 12.41
N ASP A 285 24.75 -30.32 12.88
CA ASP A 285 25.60 -29.14 12.65
C ASP A 285 25.89 -28.86 11.17
N VAL A 286 25.81 -29.87 10.29
CA VAL A 286 26.07 -29.73 8.86
C VAL A 286 24.89 -29.03 8.16
N SER A 287 23.69 -29.40 8.56
CA SER A 287 22.44 -28.89 7.94
C SER A 287 21.93 -27.60 8.57
N ILE A 288 22.44 -27.18 9.72
CA ILE A 288 21.96 -26.06 10.49
C ILE A 288 22.06 -24.74 9.69
N GLY A 289 23.10 -24.54 8.87
CA GLY A 289 23.25 -23.35 8.01
C GLY A 289 22.13 -23.23 6.99
N ARG A 290 21.70 -24.35 6.40
CA ARG A 290 20.54 -24.40 5.48
C ARG A 290 19.24 -24.03 6.19
N VAL A 291 19.00 -24.57 7.37
CA VAL A 291 17.77 -24.28 8.15
C VAL A 291 17.75 -22.84 8.60
N GLU A 292 18.88 -22.27 9.04
CA GLU A 292 18.97 -20.83 9.38
C GLU A 292 18.67 -19.94 8.16
N ARG A 293 19.17 -20.28 6.96
CA ARG A 293 18.80 -19.55 5.74
C ARG A 293 17.29 -19.65 5.45
N LYS A 294 16.70 -20.84 5.55
CA LYS A 294 15.25 -21.02 5.34
C LYS A 294 14.42 -20.23 6.35
N LEU A 295 14.87 -20.15 7.60
CA LEU A 295 14.28 -19.24 8.60
C LEU A 295 14.37 -17.78 8.16
N ALA A 296 15.51 -17.36 7.63
CA ALA A 296 15.67 -16.00 7.10
C ALA A 296 14.73 -15.75 5.91
N ASP A 297 14.63 -16.69 4.96
CA ASP A 297 13.75 -16.57 3.80
C ASP A 297 12.26 -16.46 4.24
N ALA A 298 11.85 -17.20 5.27
CA ALA A 298 10.52 -17.08 5.84
C ALA A 298 10.27 -15.67 6.44
N TRP A 299 11.27 -15.13 7.15
CA TRP A 299 11.15 -13.76 7.69
C TRP A 299 11.16 -12.69 6.59
N LEU A 300 11.93 -12.88 5.51
CA LEU A 300 11.90 -11.99 4.34
C LEU A 300 10.54 -12.04 3.65
N MET A 301 9.99 -13.23 3.42
CA MET A 301 8.61 -13.34 2.89
C MET A 301 7.58 -12.65 3.79
N GLY A 302 7.80 -12.63 5.11
CA GLY A 302 7.00 -11.90 6.09
C GLY A 302 7.36 -10.41 6.20
N HIS A 303 8.26 -9.90 5.35
CA HIS A 303 8.79 -8.53 5.38
C HIS A 303 9.39 -8.12 6.75
N ARG A 304 10.24 -8.99 7.28
CA ARG A 304 10.95 -8.78 8.54
C ARG A 304 12.47 -8.90 8.34
N PRO A 305 13.09 -7.97 7.58
CA PRO A 305 14.52 -8.01 7.26
C PRO A 305 15.41 -7.95 8.51
N ASP A 306 14.94 -7.31 9.59
CA ASP A 306 15.58 -7.26 10.90
C ASP A 306 15.75 -8.64 11.56
N ARG A 307 14.74 -9.51 11.40
CA ARG A 307 14.80 -10.88 11.89
C ARG A 307 15.62 -11.78 10.97
N ALA A 308 15.41 -11.63 9.67
CA ALA A 308 16.18 -12.36 8.68
C ALA A 308 17.70 -12.16 8.85
N ALA A 309 18.15 -10.92 9.13
CA ALA A 309 19.56 -10.61 9.32
C ALA A 309 20.24 -11.51 10.35
N LYS A 310 19.63 -11.76 11.51
CA LYS A 310 20.17 -12.62 12.57
C LYS A 310 20.37 -14.07 12.13
N HIS A 311 19.42 -14.58 11.35
CA HIS A 311 19.49 -15.94 10.83
C HIS A 311 20.49 -16.07 9.68
N LEU A 312 20.63 -15.01 8.85
CA LEU A 312 21.65 -14.96 7.82
C LEU A 312 23.06 -14.90 8.43
N ASP A 313 23.27 -14.12 9.51
CA ASP A 313 24.54 -14.11 10.24
C ASP A 313 24.89 -15.52 10.77
N ALA A 314 23.90 -16.23 11.31
CA ALA A 314 24.08 -17.59 11.81
C ALA A 314 24.35 -18.62 10.70
N ALA A 315 23.74 -18.45 9.52
CA ALA A 315 23.98 -19.28 8.36
C ALA A 315 25.40 -19.04 7.78
N GLU A 316 25.80 -17.79 7.61
CA GLU A 316 27.13 -17.43 7.09
C GLU A 316 28.26 -17.93 7.96
N ALA A 317 28.10 -17.90 9.28
CA ALA A 317 29.11 -18.40 10.22
C ALA A 317 29.39 -19.90 10.08
N ARG A 318 28.58 -20.64 9.30
CA ARG A 318 28.67 -22.12 9.13
C ARG A 318 28.92 -22.55 7.69
N LEU A 319 29.03 -21.63 6.75
CA LEU A 319 29.13 -21.92 5.31
C LEU A 319 30.36 -21.25 4.71
N ASP A 320 31.38 -22.01 4.40
CA ASP A 320 32.62 -21.50 3.82
C ASP A 320 32.55 -21.35 2.30
N GLY A 321 31.58 -21.97 1.61
CA GLY A 321 31.44 -21.92 0.14
C GLY A 321 30.31 -22.80 -0.40
N GLY A 322 30.31 -22.98 -1.73
CA GLY A 322 29.38 -23.84 -2.47
C GLY A 322 27.99 -23.28 -2.67
N PRO A 323 27.06 -24.06 -3.24
CA PRO A 323 25.73 -23.59 -3.65
C PRO A 323 24.90 -22.97 -2.51
N GLU A 324 25.01 -23.53 -1.30
CA GLU A 324 24.27 -22.99 -0.16
C GLU A 324 24.75 -21.59 0.24
N ARG A 325 26.05 -21.29 0.06
CA ARG A 325 26.58 -19.94 0.23
C ARG A 325 25.96 -18.95 -0.78
N ALA A 326 25.81 -19.36 -2.03
CA ALA A 326 25.15 -18.54 -3.05
C ALA A 326 23.71 -18.21 -2.65
N ARG A 327 22.98 -19.21 -2.10
CA ARG A 327 21.61 -19.04 -1.60
C ARG A 327 21.52 -18.06 -0.43
N VAL A 328 22.49 -18.13 0.51
CA VAL A 328 22.57 -17.17 1.63
C VAL A 328 22.84 -15.77 1.13
N LEU A 329 23.79 -15.59 0.19
CA LEU A 329 24.09 -14.27 -0.39
C LEU A 329 22.91 -13.69 -1.17
N ARG A 330 22.15 -14.52 -1.89
CA ARG A 330 20.89 -14.10 -2.50
C ARG A 330 19.89 -13.60 -1.43
N SER A 331 19.73 -14.33 -0.32
CA SER A 331 18.84 -13.89 0.77
C SER A 331 19.36 -12.62 1.44
N ARG A 332 20.69 -12.41 1.50
CA ARG A 332 21.31 -11.14 1.91
C ARG A 332 20.99 -10.00 0.95
N ALA A 333 21.01 -10.25 -0.34
CA ALA A 333 20.62 -9.25 -1.34
C ALA A 333 19.18 -8.79 -1.09
N ASN A 334 18.25 -9.72 -0.88
CA ASN A 334 16.86 -9.42 -0.57
C ASN A 334 16.72 -8.68 0.77
N GLN A 335 17.46 -9.07 1.80
CA GLN A 335 17.45 -8.40 3.10
C GLN A 335 17.98 -6.96 3.01
N ALA A 336 19.09 -6.74 2.29
CA ALA A 336 19.65 -5.42 2.09
C ALA A 336 18.71 -4.52 1.30
N TRP A 337 18.10 -5.04 0.23
CA TRP A 337 17.10 -4.34 -0.54
C TRP A 337 15.88 -3.93 0.28
N GLU A 338 15.28 -4.84 1.06
CA GLU A 338 14.15 -4.50 1.93
C GLU A 338 14.51 -3.49 3.02
N SER A 339 15.78 -3.42 3.39
CA SER A 339 16.32 -2.42 4.32
C SER A 339 16.67 -1.09 3.65
N GLY A 340 16.54 -0.99 2.31
CA GLY A 340 16.82 0.22 1.52
C GLY A 340 18.30 0.38 1.16
N ASP A 341 19.16 -0.60 1.42
CA ASP A 341 20.59 -0.58 1.06
C ASP A 341 20.83 -1.21 -0.31
N ILE A 342 20.51 -0.45 -1.39
CA ILE A 342 20.63 -0.93 -2.77
C ILE A 342 22.07 -1.26 -3.15
N PRO A 343 23.13 -0.49 -2.77
CA PRO A 343 24.50 -0.86 -3.06
C PRO A 343 24.92 -2.20 -2.43
N ALA A 344 24.55 -2.45 -1.19
CA ALA A 344 24.81 -3.75 -0.56
C ALA A 344 24.02 -4.88 -1.24
N ALA A 345 22.75 -4.64 -1.60
CA ALA A 345 21.94 -5.60 -2.33
C ALA A 345 22.61 -6.00 -3.66
N GLN A 346 23.13 -5.03 -4.41
CA GLN A 346 23.85 -5.28 -5.64
C GLN A 346 25.08 -6.14 -5.42
N THR A 347 25.92 -5.79 -4.44
CA THR A 347 27.13 -6.53 -4.12
C THR A 347 26.83 -8.00 -3.78
N PHE A 348 25.82 -8.23 -2.94
CA PHE A 348 25.43 -9.59 -2.55
C PHE A 348 24.83 -10.38 -3.73
N ALA A 349 24.01 -9.74 -4.57
CA ALA A 349 23.43 -10.39 -5.74
C ALA A 349 24.50 -10.80 -6.77
N GLU A 350 25.51 -9.94 -7.02
CA GLU A 350 26.66 -10.23 -7.90
C GLU A 350 27.47 -11.42 -7.35
N GLN A 351 27.80 -11.41 -6.06
CA GLN A 351 28.51 -12.52 -5.42
C GLN A 351 27.72 -13.83 -5.45
N ALA A 352 26.39 -13.77 -5.20
CA ALA A 352 25.54 -14.94 -5.29
C ALA A 352 25.55 -15.54 -6.70
N ARG A 353 25.47 -14.69 -7.72
CA ARG A 353 25.49 -15.13 -9.11
C ARG A 353 26.82 -15.74 -9.51
N ASP A 354 27.94 -15.14 -9.10
CA ASP A 354 29.25 -15.64 -9.43
C ASP A 354 29.47 -17.07 -8.87
N ILE A 355 29.09 -17.31 -7.61
CA ILE A 355 29.17 -18.64 -7.01
C ILE A 355 28.15 -19.61 -7.65
N ALA A 356 26.92 -19.14 -7.96
CA ALA A 356 25.91 -19.98 -8.58
C ALA A 356 26.34 -20.41 -10.01
N VAL A 357 27.01 -19.57 -10.76
CA VAL A 357 27.55 -19.90 -12.08
C VAL A 357 28.72 -20.90 -11.97
N GLU A 358 29.55 -20.82 -10.94
CA GLU A 358 30.70 -21.70 -10.75
C GLU A 358 30.29 -23.10 -10.23
N ASP A 359 29.46 -23.14 -9.16
CA ASP A 359 29.18 -24.36 -8.39
C ASP A 359 27.68 -24.69 -8.24
N GLY A 360 26.77 -23.83 -8.74
CA GLY A 360 25.34 -23.94 -8.50
C GLY A 360 24.60 -24.80 -9.52
N THR A 361 23.34 -25.01 -9.25
CA THR A 361 22.36 -25.61 -10.17
C THR A 361 21.79 -24.54 -11.11
N PRO A 362 21.11 -24.91 -12.22
CA PRO A 362 20.37 -23.95 -13.04
C PRO A 362 19.38 -23.09 -12.23
N ASP A 363 18.74 -23.68 -11.19
CA ASP A 363 17.82 -22.96 -10.30
C ASP A 363 18.53 -21.93 -9.41
N ASP A 364 19.76 -22.21 -8.98
CA ASP A 364 20.54 -21.25 -8.20
C ASP A 364 20.95 -20.06 -9.06
N ILE A 365 21.31 -20.31 -10.35
CA ILE A 365 21.63 -19.26 -11.33
C ILE A 365 20.37 -18.41 -11.59
N ALA A 366 19.21 -19.03 -11.82
CA ALA A 366 17.95 -18.32 -12.04
C ALA A 366 17.59 -17.47 -10.82
N ALA A 367 17.68 -18.00 -9.60
CA ALA A 367 17.40 -17.28 -8.38
C ALA A 367 18.38 -16.11 -8.12
N ALA A 368 19.63 -16.24 -8.48
CA ALA A 368 20.60 -15.16 -8.39
C ALA A 368 20.34 -14.06 -9.44
N ASN A 369 19.92 -14.44 -10.64
CA ASN A 369 19.50 -13.48 -11.67
C ASN A 369 18.23 -12.73 -11.26
N GLU A 370 17.28 -13.37 -10.60
CA GLU A 370 16.10 -12.72 -10.00
C GLU A 370 16.52 -11.61 -9.01
N ALA A 371 17.46 -11.89 -8.11
CA ALA A 371 17.99 -10.88 -7.20
C ALA A 371 18.67 -9.72 -7.94
N MET A 372 19.37 -9.99 -9.04
CA MET A 372 19.92 -8.96 -9.91
C MET A 372 18.85 -8.14 -10.62
N ALA A 373 17.75 -8.76 -11.05
CA ALA A 373 16.63 -8.06 -11.68
C ALA A 373 16.00 -7.04 -10.72
N ILE A 374 15.87 -7.39 -9.45
CA ILE A 374 15.42 -6.47 -8.40
C ILE A 374 16.35 -5.25 -8.29
N VAL A 375 17.67 -5.47 -8.26
CA VAL A 375 18.66 -4.39 -8.23
C VAL A 375 18.54 -3.51 -9.47
N TRP A 376 18.45 -4.08 -10.65
CA TRP A 376 18.27 -3.33 -11.88
C TRP A 376 16.98 -2.51 -11.92
N HIS A 377 15.91 -3.02 -11.30
CA HIS A 377 14.67 -2.26 -11.13
C HIS A 377 14.91 -0.95 -10.36
N PHE A 378 15.68 -0.97 -9.29
CA PHE A 378 15.97 0.21 -8.47
C PHE A 378 17.06 1.12 -9.05
N THR A 379 17.99 0.59 -9.83
CA THR A 379 19.09 1.37 -10.45
C THR A 379 18.72 1.95 -11.82
N GLY A 380 17.56 1.63 -12.36
CA GLY A 380 17.10 2.10 -13.67
C GLY A 380 17.71 1.34 -14.87
N ALA A 381 18.43 0.24 -14.61
CA ALA A 381 19.04 -0.61 -15.66
C ALA A 381 18.02 -1.62 -16.24
N TRP A 382 16.84 -1.15 -16.59
CA TRP A 382 15.67 -1.94 -16.95
C TRP A 382 15.83 -2.87 -18.15
N ARG A 383 16.55 -2.42 -19.18
CA ARG A 383 16.54 -3.10 -20.48
C ARG A 383 17.33 -4.39 -20.49
N ASP A 384 18.36 -4.49 -19.67
CA ASP A 384 19.34 -5.57 -19.79
C ASP A 384 19.02 -6.80 -18.94
N GLY A 385 18.08 -6.70 -18.01
CA GLY A 385 17.86 -7.75 -17.01
C GLY A 385 16.43 -8.26 -16.81
N LEU A 386 15.42 -7.45 -17.08
CA LEU A 386 14.04 -7.81 -16.68
C LEU A 386 13.27 -8.66 -17.71
N ALA A 387 13.68 -8.63 -18.96
CA ALA A 387 12.95 -9.29 -20.06
C ALA A 387 12.81 -10.81 -19.87
N ALA A 388 13.76 -11.47 -19.21
CA ALA A 388 13.77 -12.91 -19.04
C ALA A 388 13.07 -13.42 -17.77
N GLU A 389 12.73 -12.55 -16.81
CA GLU A 389 12.26 -13.01 -15.48
C GLU A 389 10.89 -13.68 -15.51
N LEU A 390 9.93 -13.13 -16.27
CA LEU A 390 8.63 -13.78 -16.42
C LEU A 390 8.71 -15.11 -17.17
N GLU A 391 9.65 -15.23 -18.10
CA GLU A 391 9.90 -16.49 -18.81
C GLU A 391 10.44 -17.56 -17.86
N VAL A 392 11.33 -17.18 -16.93
CA VAL A 392 11.84 -18.10 -15.91
C VAL A 392 10.71 -18.62 -15.04
N LEU A 393 9.85 -17.73 -14.52
CA LEU A 393 8.70 -18.14 -13.71
C LEU A 393 7.69 -19.01 -14.47
N ALA A 394 7.54 -18.78 -15.76
CA ALA A 394 6.62 -19.50 -16.62
C ALA A 394 7.22 -20.73 -17.30
N SER A 395 8.49 -21.04 -17.06
CA SER A 395 9.19 -22.19 -17.63
C SER A 395 8.62 -23.52 -17.09
N ASP A 396 8.57 -24.53 -17.95
CA ASP A 396 8.19 -25.89 -17.54
C ASP A 396 9.21 -26.52 -16.59
N ASP A 397 10.45 -26.04 -16.60
CA ASP A 397 11.53 -26.49 -15.70
C ASP A 397 11.50 -25.76 -14.34
N THR A 398 10.60 -24.79 -14.15
CA THR A 398 10.48 -24.04 -12.90
C THR A 398 10.06 -24.98 -11.76
N ASN A 399 10.87 -25.05 -10.73
CA ASN A 399 10.57 -25.88 -9.56
C ASN A 399 9.73 -25.13 -8.50
N ALA A 400 9.26 -25.87 -7.50
CA ALA A 400 8.43 -25.33 -6.42
C ALA A 400 9.15 -24.25 -5.60
N ASP A 401 10.47 -24.34 -5.44
CA ASP A 401 11.26 -23.38 -4.66
C ASP A 401 11.33 -22.02 -5.35
N VAL A 402 11.37 -21.98 -6.68
CA VAL A 402 11.30 -20.73 -7.46
C VAL A 402 9.94 -20.07 -7.28
N LEU A 403 8.85 -20.85 -7.46
CA LEU A 403 7.50 -20.34 -7.28
C LEU A 403 7.21 -19.87 -5.85
N ALA A 404 7.80 -20.50 -4.84
CA ALA A 404 7.66 -20.09 -3.45
C ALA A 404 8.26 -18.70 -3.16
N ARG A 405 9.19 -18.24 -4.00
CA ARG A 405 9.85 -16.93 -3.83
C ARG A 405 9.14 -15.77 -4.49
N VAL A 406 8.05 -15.99 -5.22
CA VAL A 406 7.27 -14.91 -5.84
C VAL A 406 6.72 -13.97 -4.78
N PHE A 407 7.00 -12.69 -4.91
CA PHE A 407 6.58 -11.63 -4.00
C PHE A 407 6.23 -10.34 -4.76
N ASP A 408 5.81 -9.30 -4.03
CA ASP A 408 5.16 -8.12 -4.63
C ASP A 408 6.02 -7.37 -5.68
N ILE A 409 7.36 -7.46 -5.63
CA ILE A 409 8.23 -6.81 -6.63
C ILE A 409 8.00 -7.37 -8.05
N HIS A 410 7.57 -8.62 -8.17
CA HIS A 410 7.27 -9.22 -9.48
C HIS A 410 6.19 -8.45 -10.24
N HIS A 411 5.30 -7.74 -9.54
CA HIS A 411 4.34 -6.83 -10.18
C HIS A 411 5.02 -5.65 -10.90
N CYS A 412 6.17 -5.18 -10.41
CA CYS A 412 6.92 -4.13 -11.11
C CYS A 412 7.58 -4.66 -12.37
N ILE A 413 8.06 -5.93 -12.34
CA ILE A 413 8.55 -6.64 -13.51
C ILE A 413 7.39 -6.82 -14.51
N GLY A 414 6.23 -7.28 -14.04
CA GLY A 414 5.02 -7.38 -14.85
C GLY A 414 4.62 -6.07 -15.51
N GLN A 415 4.76 -4.93 -14.82
CA GLN A 415 4.49 -3.61 -15.40
C GLN A 415 5.40 -3.30 -16.59
N TYR A 416 6.66 -3.68 -16.53
CA TYR A 416 7.58 -3.52 -17.67
C TYR A 416 7.04 -4.20 -18.93
N HIS A 417 6.52 -5.43 -18.80
CA HIS A 417 5.93 -6.17 -19.92
C HIS A 417 4.56 -5.62 -20.35
N LEU A 418 3.73 -5.19 -19.40
CA LEU A 418 2.38 -4.66 -19.68
C LEU A 418 2.38 -3.32 -20.43
N TYR A 419 3.36 -2.47 -20.16
CA TYR A 419 3.51 -1.16 -20.80
C TYR A 419 4.69 -1.09 -21.76
N GLY A 420 5.39 -2.21 -21.98
CA GLY A 420 6.39 -2.39 -23.01
C GLY A 420 5.79 -2.56 -24.39
N ASP A 421 6.63 -2.99 -25.34
CA ASP A 421 6.18 -3.33 -26.69
C ASP A 421 5.90 -4.84 -26.87
N ASP A 422 5.80 -5.58 -25.75
CA ASP A 422 5.41 -6.98 -25.77
C ASP A 422 3.94 -7.13 -26.21
N LEU A 423 3.65 -8.18 -26.95
CA LEU A 423 2.27 -8.48 -27.30
C LEU A 423 1.53 -8.96 -26.04
N PHE A 424 0.33 -8.46 -25.79
CA PHE A 424 -0.51 -8.93 -24.68
C PHE A 424 -0.72 -10.45 -24.70
N ALA A 425 -0.79 -11.07 -25.87
CA ALA A 425 -0.85 -12.52 -25.99
C ALA A 425 0.35 -13.24 -25.34
N SER A 426 1.53 -12.67 -25.40
CA SER A 426 2.72 -13.20 -24.72
C SER A 426 2.60 -13.04 -23.21
N VAL A 427 2.18 -11.87 -22.74
CA VAL A 427 1.95 -11.59 -21.30
C VAL A 427 0.87 -12.50 -20.73
N GLU A 428 -0.25 -12.67 -21.45
CA GLU A 428 -1.29 -13.64 -21.07
C GLU A 428 -0.76 -15.07 -21.03
N GLY A 429 0.06 -15.45 -22.02
CA GLY A 429 0.72 -16.75 -22.07
C GLY A 429 1.58 -17.00 -20.82
N TYR A 430 2.42 -16.03 -20.44
CA TYR A 430 3.22 -16.11 -19.21
C TYR A 430 2.34 -16.24 -17.97
N ALA A 431 1.35 -15.36 -17.83
CA ALA A 431 0.46 -15.35 -16.68
C ALA A 431 -0.27 -16.69 -16.51
N ARG A 432 -0.84 -17.25 -17.60
CA ARG A 432 -1.55 -18.54 -17.56
C ARG A 432 -0.62 -19.71 -17.22
N ARG A 433 0.62 -19.73 -17.76
CA ARG A 433 1.60 -20.75 -17.39
C ARG A 433 1.99 -20.64 -15.92
N ILE A 434 2.23 -19.43 -15.42
CA ILE A 434 2.54 -19.21 -14.00
C ILE A 434 1.37 -19.71 -13.13
N VAL A 435 0.13 -19.39 -13.46
CA VAL A 435 -1.06 -19.88 -12.73
C VAL A 435 -1.07 -21.41 -12.71
N GLY A 436 -0.98 -22.06 -13.87
CA GLY A 436 -1.04 -23.53 -13.94
C GLY A 436 0.10 -24.20 -13.13
N ARG A 437 1.32 -23.70 -13.25
CA ARG A 437 2.47 -24.21 -12.48
C ARG A 437 2.31 -23.98 -10.98
N ALA A 438 1.80 -22.82 -10.61
CA ALA A 438 1.58 -22.46 -9.21
C ALA A 438 0.47 -23.30 -8.57
N GLU A 439 -0.62 -23.57 -9.30
CA GLU A 439 -1.70 -24.47 -8.87
C GLU A 439 -1.18 -25.91 -8.68
N GLU A 440 -0.41 -26.43 -9.63
CA GLU A 440 0.20 -27.77 -9.53
C GLU A 440 1.15 -27.89 -8.34
N ALA A 441 1.94 -26.85 -8.07
CA ALA A 441 2.91 -26.82 -6.97
C ALA A 441 2.29 -26.43 -5.61
N GLY A 442 1.05 -25.93 -5.58
CA GLY A 442 0.44 -25.34 -4.38
C GLY A 442 1.09 -24.00 -3.96
N ALA A 443 1.69 -23.28 -4.91
CA ALA A 443 2.42 -22.02 -4.70
C ALA A 443 1.45 -20.84 -4.77
N ALA A 444 0.65 -20.65 -3.73
CA ALA A 444 -0.48 -19.75 -3.71
C ALA A 444 -0.14 -18.27 -3.99
N ARG A 445 1.06 -17.78 -3.63
CA ARG A 445 1.50 -16.40 -3.95
C ARG A 445 1.80 -16.23 -5.43
N ALA A 446 2.48 -17.21 -6.04
CA ALA A 446 2.73 -17.20 -7.48
C ALA A 446 1.42 -17.32 -8.26
N GLU A 447 0.46 -18.12 -7.79
CA GLU A 447 -0.89 -18.19 -8.35
C GLU A 447 -1.58 -16.83 -8.30
N ALA A 448 -1.57 -16.16 -7.13
CA ALA A 448 -2.17 -14.84 -6.97
C ALA A 448 -1.51 -13.78 -7.87
N PHE A 449 -0.18 -13.82 -8.01
CA PHE A 449 0.56 -12.97 -8.93
C PHE A 449 0.15 -13.22 -10.39
N GLY A 450 0.12 -14.47 -10.81
CA GLY A 450 -0.28 -14.84 -12.17
C GLY A 450 -1.70 -14.38 -12.52
N TRP A 451 -2.65 -14.56 -11.61
CA TRP A 451 -4.03 -14.05 -11.78
C TRP A 451 -4.09 -12.53 -11.84
N CYS A 452 -3.28 -11.82 -11.02
CA CYS A 452 -3.21 -10.36 -11.09
C CYS A 452 -2.64 -9.90 -12.44
N LEU A 453 -1.52 -10.45 -12.88
CA LEU A 453 -0.88 -10.10 -14.16
C LEU A 453 -1.82 -10.36 -15.35
N LEU A 454 -2.54 -11.50 -15.33
CA LEU A 454 -3.54 -11.79 -16.33
C LEU A 454 -4.67 -10.75 -16.32
N GLY A 455 -5.19 -10.43 -15.14
CA GLY A 455 -6.22 -9.42 -14.96
C GLY A 455 -5.78 -8.02 -15.43
N GLU A 456 -4.54 -7.60 -15.15
CA GLU A 456 -3.95 -6.35 -15.65
C GLU A 456 -3.87 -6.33 -17.18
N SER A 457 -3.40 -7.42 -17.78
CA SER A 457 -3.33 -7.56 -19.24
C SER A 457 -4.70 -7.44 -19.89
N LEU A 458 -5.70 -8.13 -19.34
CA LEU A 458 -7.08 -8.11 -19.83
C LEU A 458 -7.75 -6.73 -19.63
N LEU A 459 -7.49 -6.07 -18.51
CA LEU A 459 -7.95 -4.72 -18.23
C LEU A 459 -7.45 -3.73 -19.29
N LEU A 460 -6.17 -3.74 -19.58
CA LEU A 460 -5.58 -2.85 -20.60
C LEU A 460 -6.15 -3.10 -22.01
N GLN A 461 -6.54 -4.34 -22.29
CA GLN A 461 -7.18 -4.74 -23.56
C GLN A 461 -8.70 -4.41 -23.62
N GLY A 462 -9.31 -3.92 -22.53
CA GLY A 462 -10.75 -3.65 -22.47
C GLY A 462 -11.63 -4.91 -22.35
N ARG A 463 -11.06 -6.04 -21.93
CA ARG A 463 -11.77 -7.31 -21.68
C ARG A 463 -12.28 -7.37 -20.23
N TRP A 464 -13.27 -6.53 -19.94
CA TRP A 464 -13.69 -6.16 -18.58
C TRP A 464 -14.14 -7.34 -17.71
N ASP A 465 -15.01 -8.22 -18.23
CA ASP A 465 -15.56 -9.34 -17.46
C ASP A 465 -14.46 -10.35 -17.10
N GLU A 466 -13.56 -10.64 -18.03
CA GLU A 466 -12.44 -11.54 -17.81
C GLU A 466 -11.42 -10.92 -16.83
N ALA A 467 -11.16 -9.61 -16.98
CA ALA A 467 -10.28 -8.88 -16.06
C ALA A 467 -10.84 -8.90 -14.63
N SER A 468 -12.16 -8.67 -14.47
CA SER A 468 -12.82 -8.71 -13.17
C SER A 468 -12.63 -10.07 -12.49
N ALA A 469 -12.93 -11.16 -13.20
CA ALA A 469 -12.81 -12.51 -12.66
C ALA A 469 -11.35 -12.83 -12.21
N CYS A 470 -10.37 -12.45 -13.03
CA CYS A 470 -8.96 -12.68 -12.70
C CYS A 470 -8.50 -11.84 -11.48
N LEU A 471 -8.83 -10.55 -11.45
CA LEU A 471 -8.47 -9.67 -10.34
C LEU A 471 -9.17 -10.06 -9.05
N GLU A 472 -10.42 -10.52 -9.12
CA GLU A 472 -11.17 -11.03 -7.98
C GLU A 472 -10.52 -12.28 -7.41
N ARG A 473 -10.16 -13.23 -8.26
CA ARG A 473 -9.42 -14.44 -7.86
C ARG A 473 -8.08 -14.11 -7.20
N SER A 474 -7.34 -13.15 -7.75
CA SER A 474 -6.10 -12.68 -7.14
C SER A 474 -6.34 -12.09 -5.75
N CYS A 475 -7.37 -11.24 -5.59
CA CYS A 475 -7.72 -10.65 -4.29
C CYS A 475 -8.10 -11.72 -3.25
N GLU A 476 -8.87 -12.76 -3.65
CA GLU A 476 -9.23 -13.87 -2.79
C GLU A 476 -8.00 -14.63 -2.27
N LEU A 477 -7.06 -14.95 -3.17
CA LEU A 477 -5.82 -15.61 -2.79
C LEU A 477 -4.98 -14.77 -1.83
N HIS A 478 -4.82 -13.48 -2.14
CA HIS A 478 -4.08 -12.56 -1.26
C HIS A 478 -4.71 -12.41 0.12
N ALA A 479 -6.02 -12.47 0.25
CA ALA A 479 -6.69 -12.45 1.55
C ALA A 479 -6.25 -13.61 2.46
N GLY A 480 -5.79 -14.71 1.88
CA GLY A 480 -5.27 -15.87 2.60
C GLY A 480 -3.84 -15.69 3.16
N PHE A 481 -3.06 -14.71 2.68
CA PHE A 481 -1.63 -14.56 3.06
C PHE A 481 -1.39 -13.54 4.17
N GLY A 482 -2.43 -12.82 4.60
CA GLY A 482 -2.31 -11.72 5.53
C GLY A 482 -2.23 -10.35 4.84
N SER A 483 -2.13 -9.31 5.63
CA SER A 483 -2.52 -7.95 5.26
C SER A 483 -1.51 -7.14 4.45
N LYS A 484 -0.36 -7.69 4.07
CA LYS A 484 0.75 -6.89 3.51
C LYS A 484 0.93 -7.03 2.01
N SER A 485 0.18 -7.92 1.35
CA SER A 485 0.24 -8.16 -0.09
C SER A 485 -1.13 -8.03 -0.77
N GLY A 486 -1.14 -7.94 -2.10
CA GLY A 486 -2.37 -7.84 -2.89
C GLY A 486 -2.92 -6.42 -3.07
N GLY A 487 -2.22 -5.39 -2.59
CA GLY A 487 -2.65 -3.99 -2.76
C GLY A 487 -2.81 -3.59 -4.22
N LEU A 488 -1.99 -4.14 -5.12
CA LEU A 488 -2.10 -3.90 -6.55
C LEU A 488 -3.37 -4.49 -7.15
N ALA A 489 -3.74 -5.72 -6.81
CA ALA A 489 -4.96 -6.34 -7.33
C ALA A 489 -6.20 -5.51 -6.95
N TRP A 490 -6.27 -5.00 -5.72
CA TRP A 490 -7.33 -4.10 -5.29
C TRP A 490 -7.30 -2.74 -6.01
N GLN A 491 -6.13 -2.17 -6.24
CA GLN A 491 -6.00 -0.93 -7.01
C GLN A 491 -6.46 -1.14 -8.46
N ARG A 492 -6.13 -2.27 -9.09
CA ARG A 492 -6.58 -2.58 -10.45
C ARG A 492 -8.09 -2.86 -10.54
N ARG A 493 -8.70 -3.43 -9.51
CA ARG A 493 -10.17 -3.50 -9.42
C ARG A 493 -10.80 -2.12 -9.39
N ALA A 494 -10.22 -1.18 -8.65
CA ALA A 494 -10.69 0.20 -8.65
C ALA A 494 -10.54 0.86 -10.03
N GLU A 495 -9.42 0.65 -10.71
CA GLU A 495 -9.20 1.16 -12.07
C GLU A 495 -10.20 0.56 -13.07
N LEU A 496 -10.47 -0.75 -12.97
CA LEU A 496 -11.51 -1.42 -13.75
C LEU A 496 -12.89 -0.79 -13.50
N ALA A 497 -13.23 -0.49 -12.25
CA ALA A 497 -14.47 0.16 -11.90
C ALA A 497 -14.59 1.57 -12.54
N VAL A 498 -13.50 2.34 -12.59
CA VAL A 498 -13.47 3.62 -13.34
C VAL A 498 -13.72 3.39 -14.83
N CYS A 499 -12.99 2.44 -15.43
CA CYS A 499 -13.12 2.15 -16.87
C CYS A 499 -14.53 1.68 -17.28
N THR A 500 -15.23 1.01 -16.38
CA THR A 500 -16.61 0.50 -16.62
C THR A 500 -17.70 1.46 -16.15
N GLY A 501 -17.34 2.59 -15.51
CA GLY A 501 -18.30 3.56 -14.98
C GLY A 501 -18.98 3.15 -13.66
N ALA A 502 -18.48 2.10 -13.01
CA ALA A 502 -18.98 1.62 -11.71
C ALA A 502 -18.34 2.42 -10.55
N PHE A 503 -18.56 3.73 -10.51
CA PHE A 503 -17.88 4.66 -9.60
C PHE A 503 -18.11 4.36 -8.12
N ASP A 504 -19.24 3.76 -7.76
CA ASP A 504 -19.54 3.38 -6.37
C ASP A 504 -18.57 2.29 -5.84
N ASP A 505 -17.96 1.49 -6.72
CA ASP A 505 -17.03 0.42 -6.36
C ASP A 505 -15.57 0.91 -6.25
N VAL A 506 -15.26 2.12 -6.72
CA VAL A 506 -13.89 2.65 -6.78
C VAL A 506 -13.32 2.85 -5.38
N GLU A 507 -14.02 3.63 -4.54
CA GLU A 507 -13.49 3.98 -3.22
C GLU A 507 -13.43 2.78 -2.25
N PRO A 508 -14.38 1.84 -2.22
CA PRO A 508 -14.23 0.59 -1.46
C PRO A 508 -12.97 -0.19 -1.83
N ALA A 509 -12.68 -0.35 -3.12
CA ALA A 509 -11.48 -1.03 -3.59
C ALA A 509 -10.19 -0.26 -3.25
N LEU A 510 -10.18 1.08 -3.43
CA LEU A 510 -9.05 1.93 -3.07
C LEU A 510 -8.80 1.94 -1.55
N ARG A 511 -9.83 1.93 -0.72
CA ARG A 511 -9.67 1.79 0.74
C ARG A 511 -8.94 0.50 1.09
N ARG A 512 -9.30 -0.60 0.44
CA ARG A 512 -8.61 -1.88 0.65
C ARG A 512 -7.15 -1.82 0.20
N ALA A 513 -6.87 -1.29 -0.99
CA ALA A 513 -5.51 -1.06 -1.47
C ALA A 513 -4.71 -0.16 -0.51
N THR A 514 -5.31 0.93 -0.03
CA THR A 514 -4.74 1.88 0.94
C THR A 514 -4.39 1.19 2.25
N SER A 515 -5.28 0.34 2.78
CA SER A 515 -5.03 -0.39 4.03
C SER A 515 -3.80 -1.29 3.92
N ILE A 516 -3.63 -1.94 2.78
CA ILE A 516 -2.45 -2.77 2.50
C ILE A 516 -1.20 -1.90 2.33
N ALA A 517 -1.29 -0.82 1.54
CA ALA A 517 -0.17 0.09 1.29
C ALA A 517 0.39 0.71 2.59
N THR A 518 -0.46 0.99 3.57
CA THR A 518 -0.06 1.60 4.86
C THR A 518 0.90 0.71 5.66
N VAL A 519 0.81 -0.61 5.51
CA VAL A 519 1.60 -1.60 6.26
C VAL A 519 2.59 -2.37 5.40
N SER A 520 2.51 -2.24 4.09
CA SER A 520 3.38 -2.92 3.15
C SER A 520 4.74 -2.23 3.08
N PRO A 521 5.86 -2.94 3.11
CA PRO A 521 7.17 -2.38 2.79
C PRO A 521 7.26 -1.96 1.31
N MET A 522 6.34 -2.47 0.47
CA MET A 522 6.18 -2.07 -0.93
C MET A 522 5.30 -0.82 -1.10
N ALA A 523 5.05 -0.07 -0.04
CA ALA A 523 4.20 1.12 -0.04
C ALA A 523 4.55 2.12 -1.16
N CYS A 524 5.84 2.37 -1.41
CA CYS A 524 6.32 3.26 -2.47
C CYS A 524 5.85 2.85 -3.88
N HIS A 525 5.53 1.57 -4.12
CA HIS A 525 5.01 1.08 -5.40
C HIS A 525 3.49 1.18 -5.51
N LEU A 526 2.78 1.31 -4.40
CA LEU A 526 1.32 1.31 -4.37
C LEU A 526 0.72 2.71 -4.34
N TRP A 527 1.30 3.63 -3.57
CA TRP A 527 0.71 4.94 -3.34
C TRP A 527 0.53 5.75 -4.63
N GLY A 528 1.55 5.77 -5.50
CA GLY A 528 1.45 6.44 -6.79
C GLY A 528 0.28 5.94 -7.63
N ARG A 529 0.08 4.63 -7.68
CA ARG A 529 -1.01 3.99 -8.44
C ARG A 529 -2.38 4.22 -7.80
N ILE A 530 -2.49 4.15 -6.46
CA ILE A 530 -3.74 4.40 -5.73
C ILE A 530 -4.22 5.82 -6.02
N TYR A 531 -3.35 6.82 -5.89
CA TYR A 531 -3.72 8.20 -6.14
C TYR A 531 -3.91 8.51 -7.63
N ALA A 532 -3.20 7.84 -8.54
CA ALA A 532 -3.46 7.93 -9.97
C ALA A 532 -4.90 7.47 -10.29
N THR A 533 -5.33 6.33 -9.72
CA THR A 533 -6.69 5.83 -9.93
C THR A 533 -7.75 6.74 -9.28
N ARG A 534 -7.48 7.28 -8.09
CA ARG A 534 -8.38 8.24 -7.44
C ARG A 534 -8.52 9.53 -8.26
N ALA A 535 -7.41 10.08 -8.76
CA ALA A 535 -7.42 11.23 -9.64
C ALA A 535 -8.16 10.93 -10.96
N PHE A 536 -7.92 9.73 -11.52
CA PHE A 536 -8.60 9.28 -12.73
C PHE A 536 -10.12 9.19 -12.52
N ALA A 537 -10.58 8.60 -11.44
CA ALA A 537 -12.01 8.54 -11.11
C ALA A 537 -12.63 9.94 -11.00
N ALA A 538 -11.96 10.88 -10.35
CA ALA A 538 -12.42 12.24 -10.19
C ALA A 538 -12.47 12.99 -11.55
N VAL A 539 -11.48 12.79 -12.43
CA VAL A 539 -11.50 13.35 -13.78
C VAL A 539 -12.68 12.81 -14.59
N GLU A 540 -12.92 11.49 -14.56
CA GLU A 540 -14.04 10.88 -15.30
C GLU A 540 -15.42 11.29 -14.76
N GLN A 541 -15.50 11.66 -13.48
CA GLN A 541 -16.72 12.20 -12.86
C GLN A 541 -16.89 13.71 -13.05
N GLY A 542 -15.92 14.38 -13.68
CA GLY A 542 -15.97 15.83 -13.90
C GLY A 542 -15.71 16.64 -12.63
N ASP A 543 -14.91 16.13 -11.70
CA ASP A 543 -14.50 16.81 -10.46
C ASP A 543 -13.00 17.14 -10.46
N PRO A 544 -12.55 18.19 -11.18
CA PRO A 544 -11.14 18.59 -11.20
C PRO A 544 -10.57 18.95 -9.83
N PRO A 545 -11.31 19.60 -8.90
CA PRO A 545 -10.82 19.87 -7.55
C PRO A 545 -10.44 18.60 -6.78
N ALA A 546 -11.29 17.56 -6.82
CA ALA A 546 -10.99 16.27 -6.20
C ALA A 546 -9.79 15.60 -6.87
N ALA A 547 -9.68 15.65 -8.20
CA ALA A 547 -8.55 15.12 -8.93
C ALA A 547 -7.21 15.78 -8.51
N VAL A 548 -7.16 17.12 -8.45
CA VAL A 548 -5.97 17.87 -7.97
C VAL A 548 -5.67 17.56 -6.51
N SER A 549 -6.69 17.39 -5.67
CA SER A 549 -6.50 16.97 -4.28
C SER A 549 -5.82 15.60 -4.19
N ALA A 550 -6.23 14.63 -5.02
CA ALA A 550 -5.60 13.32 -5.09
C ALA A 550 -4.14 13.41 -5.56
N VAL A 551 -3.82 14.24 -6.57
CA VAL A 551 -2.43 14.46 -7.02
C VAL A 551 -1.55 15.03 -5.91
N ARG A 552 -2.05 16.00 -5.16
CA ARG A 552 -1.31 16.59 -4.02
C ARG A 552 -1.12 15.57 -2.90
N ALA A 553 -2.10 14.73 -2.64
CA ALA A 553 -2.00 13.67 -1.67
C ALA A 553 -0.97 12.59 -2.09
N ALA A 554 -0.84 12.31 -3.41
CA ALA A 554 0.22 11.44 -3.93
C ALA A 554 1.62 11.97 -3.59
N ALA A 555 1.86 13.29 -3.78
CA ALA A 555 3.14 13.90 -3.42
C ALA A 555 3.44 13.80 -1.92
N ALA A 556 2.43 13.99 -1.07
CA ALA A 556 2.58 13.81 0.37
C ALA A 556 2.88 12.35 0.76
N ALA A 557 2.23 11.38 0.10
CA ALA A 557 2.50 9.97 0.30
C ALA A 557 3.91 9.58 -0.16
N ALA A 558 4.37 10.07 -1.33
CA ALA A 558 5.72 9.86 -1.82
C ALA A 558 6.78 10.40 -0.85
N ALA A 559 6.56 11.58 -0.27
CA ALA A 559 7.45 12.16 0.73
C ALA A 559 7.51 11.33 2.02
N ARG A 560 6.46 10.60 2.36
CA ARG A 560 6.36 9.81 3.59
C ARG A 560 6.83 8.36 3.44
N TYR A 561 6.46 7.71 2.34
CA TYR A 561 6.65 6.27 2.13
C TYR A 561 7.72 5.95 1.09
N GLY A 562 8.33 6.96 0.49
CA GLY A 562 9.18 6.81 -0.67
C GLY A 562 8.39 6.80 -1.97
N ASP A 563 9.12 6.88 -3.07
CA ASP A 563 8.57 6.91 -4.42
C ASP A 563 9.23 5.84 -5.31
N CYS A 564 8.44 5.21 -6.15
CA CYS A 564 8.92 4.37 -7.24
C CYS A 564 8.62 5.10 -8.55
N PRO A 565 9.64 5.59 -9.26
CA PRO A 565 9.45 6.42 -10.46
C PRO A 565 8.55 5.79 -11.52
N SER A 566 8.66 4.48 -11.74
CA SER A 566 7.84 3.77 -12.74
C SER A 566 6.39 3.58 -12.30
N CYS A 567 6.15 3.31 -11.01
CA CYS A 567 4.80 3.15 -10.49
C CYS A 567 4.07 4.50 -10.40
N SER A 568 4.77 5.56 -10.00
CA SER A 568 4.23 6.91 -9.90
C SER A 568 4.06 7.59 -11.27
N ALA A 569 4.76 7.12 -12.30
CA ALA A 569 4.67 7.67 -13.65
C ALA A 569 3.24 7.65 -14.22
N LEU A 570 2.44 6.65 -13.83
CA LEU A 570 1.04 6.53 -14.24
C LEU A 570 0.15 7.69 -13.76
N LEU A 571 0.57 8.42 -12.73
CA LEU A 571 -0.14 9.59 -12.23
C LEU A 571 -0.01 10.79 -13.18
N ASN A 572 1.12 10.95 -13.85
CA ASN A 572 1.44 12.18 -14.56
C ASN A 572 0.45 12.58 -15.68
N PRO A 573 -0.02 11.67 -16.56
CA PRO A 573 -1.01 12.05 -17.58
C PRO A 573 -2.31 12.59 -16.98
N ILE A 574 -2.80 11.91 -15.95
CA ILE A 574 -4.05 12.29 -15.25
C ILE A 574 -3.86 13.57 -14.45
N ALA A 575 -2.69 13.78 -13.84
CA ALA A 575 -2.37 15.02 -13.16
C ALA A 575 -2.34 16.22 -14.11
N ALA A 576 -1.77 16.04 -15.30
CA ALA A 576 -1.81 17.10 -16.33
C ALA A 576 -3.25 17.48 -16.71
N GLU A 577 -4.15 16.50 -16.86
CA GLU A 577 -5.56 16.73 -17.12
C GLU A 577 -6.25 17.47 -15.96
N ALA A 578 -6.01 17.01 -14.72
CA ALA A 578 -6.62 17.61 -13.53
C ALA A 578 -6.24 19.09 -13.38
N PHE A 579 -4.96 19.43 -13.54
CA PHE A 579 -4.51 20.83 -13.45
C PHE A 579 -4.99 21.66 -14.64
N ALA A 580 -4.97 21.12 -15.85
CA ALA A 580 -5.50 21.81 -17.04
C ALA A 580 -7.00 22.14 -16.88
N ALA A 581 -7.79 21.20 -16.35
CA ALA A 581 -9.22 21.42 -16.08
C ALA A 581 -9.48 22.46 -14.98
N MET A 582 -8.52 22.66 -14.05
CA MET A 582 -8.54 23.75 -13.06
C MET A 582 -8.09 25.10 -13.62
N GLY A 583 -7.71 25.17 -14.90
CA GLY A 583 -7.17 26.39 -15.50
C GLY A 583 -5.72 26.71 -15.07
N ASP A 584 -4.97 25.71 -14.62
CA ASP A 584 -3.54 25.81 -14.25
C ASP A 584 -2.65 25.07 -15.27
N PRO A 585 -2.40 25.66 -16.46
CA PRO A 585 -1.60 25.02 -17.49
C PRO A 585 -0.12 24.89 -17.12
N ASP A 586 0.39 25.67 -16.17
CA ASP A 586 1.78 25.63 -15.76
C ASP A 586 2.04 24.41 -14.87
N SER A 587 1.16 24.10 -13.92
CA SER A 587 1.22 22.85 -13.16
C SER A 587 0.97 21.63 -14.07
N ALA A 588 0.07 21.72 -15.04
CA ALA A 588 -0.15 20.67 -16.03
C ALA A 588 1.12 20.38 -16.85
N GLU A 589 1.89 21.40 -17.24
CA GLU A 589 3.16 21.26 -17.98
C GLU A 589 4.22 20.51 -17.18
N VAL A 590 4.30 20.72 -15.87
CA VAL A 590 5.23 19.97 -15.00
C VAL A 590 4.97 18.46 -15.13
N HIS A 591 3.71 18.06 -15.07
CA HIS A 591 3.34 16.65 -15.17
C HIS A 591 3.47 16.12 -16.62
N ALA A 592 3.16 16.92 -17.63
CA ALA A 592 3.38 16.55 -19.02
C ALA A 592 4.88 16.34 -19.33
N THR A 593 5.75 17.20 -18.79
CA THR A 593 7.20 17.04 -18.90
C THR A 593 7.68 15.76 -18.23
N ALA A 594 7.17 15.43 -17.05
CA ALA A 594 7.49 14.17 -16.37
C ALA A 594 7.02 12.95 -17.19
N ALA A 595 5.81 13.00 -17.76
CA ALA A 595 5.31 11.94 -18.65
C ALA A 595 6.21 11.77 -19.90
N ALA A 596 6.67 12.88 -20.50
CA ALA A 596 7.57 12.85 -21.66
C ALA A 596 8.94 12.22 -21.30
N GLN A 597 9.49 12.52 -20.12
CA GLN A 597 10.74 11.92 -19.64
C GLN A 597 10.61 10.38 -19.51
N VAL A 598 9.49 9.92 -18.93
CA VAL A 598 9.19 8.50 -18.81
C VAL A 598 8.99 7.85 -20.18
N GLY A 599 8.24 8.50 -21.07
CA GLY A 599 8.06 8.05 -22.46
C GLY A 599 9.39 7.86 -23.21
N ALA A 600 10.31 8.80 -23.02
CA ALA A 600 11.66 8.72 -23.62
C ALA A 600 12.52 7.61 -22.97
N MET A 601 12.39 7.40 -21.66
CA MET A 601 13.12 6.37 -20.92
C MET A 601 12.73 4.96 -21.36
N PHE A 602 11.44 4.65 -21.39
CA PHE A 602 10.93 3.33 -21.75
C PHE A 602 10.82 3.13 -23.26
N ALA A 603 10.63 4.20 -24.03
CA ALA A 603 10.54 4.21 -25.49
C ALA A 603 9.54 3.20 -26.08
N SER A 604 8.44 2.93 -25.37
CA SER A 604 7.34 2.06 -25.79
C SER A 604 6.15 2.84 -26.31
N SER A 605 5.27 2.17 -27.06
CA SER A 605 4.06 2.76 -27.60
C SER A 605 3.12 3.27 -26.49
N ALA A 606 2.96 2.50 -25.39
CA ALA A 606 2.07 2.85 -24.29
C ALA A 606 2.58 4.09 -23.52
N TRP A 607 3.85 4.13 -23.14
CA TRP A 607 4.42 5.28 -22.42
C TRP A 607 4.48 6.53 -23.30
N SER A 608 4.76 6.38 -24.59
CA SER A 608 4.71 7.49 -25.55
C SER A 608 3.29 8.02 -25.73
N ALA A 609 2.26 7.15 -25.74
CA ALA A 609 0.88 7.57 -25.81
C ALA A 609 0.45 8.40 -24.58
N MET A 610 0.88 8.00 -23.39
CA MET A 610 0.64 8.75 -22.14
C MET A 610 1.28 10.15 -22.21
N ALA A 611 2.51 10.24 -22.71
CA ALA A 611 3.22 11.52 -22.88
C ALA A 611 2.50 12.44 -23.88
N GLU A 612 2.08 11.91 -25.03
CA GLU A 612 1.34 12.67 -26.05
C GLU A 612 -0.03 13.12 -25.53
N SER A 613 -0.75 12.28 -24.75
CA SER A 613 -2.02 12.67 -24.13
C SER A 613 -1.83 13.86 -23.17
N ALA A 614 -0.80 13.84 -22.36
CA ALA A 614 -0.48 14.92 -21.44
C ALA A 614 -0.10 16.21 -22.19
N ALA A 615 0.74 16.10 -23.23
CA ALA A 615 1.10 17.23 -24.07
C ALA A 615 -0.11 17.86 -24.80
N ALA A 616 -1.02 17.00 -25.31
CA ALA A 616 -2.26 17.43 -25.94
C ALA A 616 -3.14 18.25 -24.97
N THR A 617 -3.26 17.78 -23.74
CA THR A 617 -4.02 18.44 -22.68
C THR A 617 -3.46 19.84 -22.37
N VAL A 618 -2.14 19.96 -22.23
CA VAL A 618 -1.47 21.25 -21.97
C VAL A 618 -1.65 22.20 -23.15
N ALA A 619 -1.46 21.73 -24.39
CA ALA A 619 -1.66 22.53 -25.59
C ALA A 619 -3.09 23.08 -25.65
N GLY A 620 -4.10 22.25 -25.38
CA GLY A 620 -5.51 22.65 -25.31
C GLY A 620 -5.76 23.69 -24.23
N ALA A 621 -5.23 23.52 -23.03
CA ALA A 621 -5.35 24.46 -21.92
C ALA A 621 -4.71 25.83 -22.23
N ARG A 622 -3.65 25.85 -23.05
CA ARG A 622 -3.00 27.07 -23.55
C ARG A 622 -3.67 27.69 -24.79
N GLY A 623 -4.72 27.06 -25.29
CA GLY A 623 -5.49 27.55 -26.44
C GLY A 623 -4.93 27.13 -27.81
N ASP A 624 -3.86 26.32 -27.86
CA ASP A 624 -3.35 25.77 -29.11
C ASP A 624 -4.10 24.48 -29.51
N GLN A 625 -5.30 24.69 -30.04
CA GLN A 625 -6.19 23.60 -30.45
C GLN A 625 -5.59 22.74 -31.59
N THR A 626 -4.72 23.33 -32.43
CA THR A 626 -4.09 22.61 -33.55
C THR A 626 -3.06 21.61 -33.00
N ALA A 627 -2.19 22.06 -32.09
CA ALA A 627 -1.22 21.19 -31.43
C ALA A 627 -1.93 20.12 -30.57
N ALA A 628 -2.96 20.52 -29.80
CA ALA A 628 -3.75 19.60 -29.01
C ALA A 628 -4.38 18.49 -29.85
N SER A 629 -5.06 18.84 -30.95
CA SER A 629 -5.68 17.88 -31.85
C SER A 629 -4.65 16.92 -32.47
N SER A 630 -3.51 17.44 -32.94
CA SER A 630 -2.45 16.62 -33.50
C SER A 630 -1.89 15.61 -32.48
N ALA A 631 -1.64 16.06 -31.25
CA ALA A 631 -1.10 15.22 -30.19
C ALA A 631 -2.11 14.16 -29.72
N PHE A 632 -3.41 14.49 -29.59
CA PHE A 632 -4.45 13.49 -29.28
C PHE A 632 -4.59 12.43 -30.37
N VAL A 633 -4.50 12.79 -31.66
CA VAL A 633 -4.50 11.81 -32.76
C VAL A 633 -3.31 10.88 -32.61
N THR A 634 -2.10 11.44 -32.37
CA THR A 634 -0.88 10.65 -32.15
C THR A 634 -1.03 9.71 -30.94
N ALA A 635 -1.53 10.22 -29.81
CA ALA A 635 -1.78 9.44 -28.62
C ALA A 635 -2.73 8.26 -28.89
N ALA A 636 -3.87 8.54 -29.56
CA ALA A 636 -4.83 7.49 -29.91
C ALA A 636 -4.23 6.41 -30.80
N ASP A 637 -3.39 6.77 -31.77
CA ASP A 637 -2.72 5.81 -32.64
C ASP A 637 -1.67 4.98 -31.86
N LEU A 638 -0.95 5.60 -30.96
CA LEU A 638 0.02 4.90 -30.09
C LEU A 638 -0.68 3.93 -29.13
N TYR A 639 -1.80 4.32 -28.51
CA TYR A 639 -2.59 3.43 -27.68
C TYR A 639 -3.17 2.24 -28.47
N ARG A 640 -3.60 2.45 -29.73
CA ARG A 640 -4.03 1.34 -30.61
C ARG A 640 -2.88 0.37 -30.89
N ARG A 641 -1.67 0.90 -31.16
CA ARG A 641 -0.47 0.07 -31.33
C ARG A 641 -0.12 -0.72 -30.07
N ALA A 642 -0.28 -0.08 -28.90
CA ALA A 642 -0.10 -0.72 -27.59
C ALA A 642 -1.22 -1.72 -27.23
N GLY A 643 -2.27 -1.88 -28.08
CA GLY A 643 -3.38 -2.78 -27.82
C GLY A 643 -4.32 -2.31 -26.69
N GLN A 644 -4.39 -1.00 -26.42
CA GLN A 644 -5.16 -0.39 -25.32
C GLN A 644 -6.38 0.39 -25.86
N PRO A 645 -7.47 -0.28 -26.26
CA PRO A 645 -8.59 0.33 -26.97
C PRO A 645 -9.32 1.41 -26.14
N TYR A 646 -9.52 1.18 -24.86
CA TYR A 646 -10.16 2.16 -23.98
C TYR A 646 -9.41 3.51 -23.97
N TRP A 647 -8.09 3.45 -23.77
CA TRP A 647 -7.26 4.65 -23.75
C TRP A 647 -7.16 5.32 -25.13
N ALA A 648 -7.19 4.53 -26.21
CA ALA A 648 -7.25 5.04 -27.57
C ALA A 648 -8.56 5.82 -27.84
N GLU A 649 -9.71 5.29 -27.40
CA GLU A 649 -10.99 5.96 -27.53
C GLU A 649 -11.06 7.20 -26.64
N ARG A 650 -10.52 7.14 -25.43
CA ARG A 650 -10.45 8.28 -24.51
C ARG A 650 -9.63 9.42 -25.10
N ALA A 651 -8.46 9.15 -25.65
CA ALA A 651 -7.64 10.14 -26.34
C ALA A 651 -8.36 10.72 -27.57
N ALA A 652 -9.07 9.89 -28.35
CA ALA A 652 -9.84 10.34 -29.48
C ALA A 652 -11.02 11.27 -29.09
N ARG A 653 -11.64 11.04 -27.93
CA ARG A 653 -12.69 11.94 -27.37
C ARG A 653 -12.12 13.32 -26.98
N GLY A 654 -10.90 13.35 -26.44
CA GLY A 654 -10.20 14.62 -26.14
C GLY A 654 -9.94 15.50 -27.36
N ASN A 655 -9.92 14.91 -28.55
CA ASN A 655 -9.78 15.61 -29.83
C ASN A 655 -11.11 16.16 -30.40
N ALA A 656 -12.27 15.87 -29.81
CA ALA A 656 -13.55 16.33 -30.33
C ALA A 656 -13.70 17.85 -30.09
N PRO A 657 -14.00 18.66 -31.12
CA PRO A 657 -14.18 20.11 -30.97
C PRO A 657 -15.42 20.38 -30.12
N GLY A 658 -15.21 20.84 -28.90
CA GLY A 658 -16.20 21.52 -28.07
C GLY A 658 -17.29 20.64 -27.48
N THR A 659 -16.94 19.90 -26.46
CA THR A 659 -17.89 19.59 -25.37
C THR A 659 -17.34 20.24 -24.09
N PRO A 660 -17.91 21.38 -23.64
CA PRO A 660 -17.69 21.77 -22.24
C PRO A 660 -18.25 20.63 -21.38
N GLY A 661 -17.51 20.22 -20.36
CA GLY A 661 -17.96 19.18 -19.44
C GLY A 661 -19.39 19.43 -18.97
N THR A 662 -20.26 18.46 -19.23
CA THR A 662 -21.59 18.36 -18.62
C THR A 662 -21.50 17.35 -17.49
#